data_8422554af4f34d3bd544175650def8a0
#
_entry.id   8422554af4f34d3bd544175650def8a0
#
_cell.length_a   1.000
_cell.length_b   1.000
_cell.length_c   1.000
_cell.angle_alpha   90.00
_cell.angle_beta   90.00
_cell.angle_gamma   90.00
#
_symmetry.space_group_name_H-M   'P 1'
#
loop_
_entity.id
_entity.type
_entity.pdbx_description
1 polymer ?
#
loop_
_entity_poly.entity_id
_entity_poly.type
_entity_poly.pdbx_seq_one_letter_code
_entity_poly.pdbx_strand_id
1 'polypeptide(L)'
;MKKTIICAAIVLANFFEAQTTDSNKNIPNIIPPSPTVNSLMKFEEVPVSNYTGIPDITIPIANIPTGLNNVGINLALKYHVNNALSESKASEVGLGWSLFAGGTISRTVMGSPDEKIVAYSIGGAANTKLGIYWDENTNVNVNKNYFGIMIDNPNQASTISNAMKSVFEAHYKNRYDTQYDLYQYNFLSYTGRFIVKKVNGSLQVMKLDKNNLKITVNATTDFEPIAFDIIDEFGNKFVFDIVEKSSTSSLTETSGLESYTYISSSVMTGNFNSAFHLSKIKNNNEDVKVLLKYDEQPVSIQSAETSSNTNFIDYPNSSALAVVVDQNKSLLPKISENSTSITVTDTRRIKEIEIIGKSKMFFEYENGREDTNYVGGDNATKLSKLKNIVIQGTDSRYDEKYSFNYAYKENGPYKRLFLSSVEKMNKNNGSYIQDFNYQLDYYNHTLSTPLISGKEIFFKCPGNIPVGCSNIELLKSIIYPTKGKSEFVYETGTYSFVPQINSIAPATGAVELTNFDENPLNWDNTNQVTAINNFSGTEKYAFTIPENNTYVAIFPETASISQYAWTLKLLKKEGGNYIEKGAFGTALLGQGESVPQEYNKTLEAGEYYFKLVSNQQGTSGLTFNTSYNTSFKIRNNNNLKYLFDYRNVRVKNINYYTEQNGALSRTMNFNYHNAVDSKKSNGALVFPKPMYAYTEAYKAGMEFNCVSATTLCTATFYANITYNSDRNFLPTQKTKGGDIGYQFVTVNETGRGKTVYQYTSPVDQPNPYTVTTVAPFTPVANYDYTRGNLLNKKIYNNSNTLLAEDQYTYDYNGYDFTIGAVIEPIQHPDVGMYLHGGKYSSYEEFYADDRGLRPFLGNDPFAFLRLGFRTERVGTANLMQEKHIEYYPSQQSVSHVTNNTYNTRDYLIKKTLSSPDNSITESTYQYAHEKNNTKLINANMIGIPLETSVLKKQNAAETGKTISRTETRYDNAANLFPSSVVSYDLQNMASTEITYNQYDSKGNLQQYTTKD
;
A
#
# COMPACT_ATOMS: atom_id res chain seq x y z
N MET A 1 32.33 36.76 24.02
CA MET A 1 31.83 35.41 24.39
C MET A 1 30.45 35.09 23.85
N LYS A 2 29.35 35.83 24.04
CA LYS A 2 28.02 35.45 23.47
C LYS A 2 27.92 35.49 21.93
N LYS A 3 28.68 36.32 21.22
CA LYS A 3 28.61 36.40 19.73
C LYS A 3 29.38 35.30 19.01
N THR A 4 30.43 34.76 19.58
CA THR A 4 31.25 33.73 18.98
C THR A 4 30.59 32.33 19.14
N ILE A 5 29.92 32.11 20.26
CA ILE A 5 29.11 30.87 20.48
C ILE A 5 27.92 30.83 19.55
N ILE A 6 27.30 31.99 19.26
CA ILE A 6 26.21 32.08 18.30
C ILE A 6 26.67 31.79 16.88
N CYS A 7 27.89 32.22 16.47
CA CYS A 7 28.42 31.88 15.15
C CYS A 7 28.79 30.40 15.01
N ALA A 8 29.39 29.78 16.04
CA ALA A 8 29.68 28.34 16.03
C ALA A 8 28.38 27.49 16.07
N ALA A 9 27.38 27.91 16.81
CA ALA A 9 26.06 27.24 16.82
C ALA A 9 25.27 27.43 15.50
N ILE A 10 25.40 28.59 14.85
CA ILE A 10 24.79 28.85 13.54
C ILE A 10 25.51 28.09 12.43
N VAL A 11 26.82 27.89 12.51
CA VAL A 11 27.56 27.08 11.56
C VAL A 11 27.21 25.59 11.72
N LEU A 12 27.06 25.09 12.96
CA LEU A 12 26.61 23.73 13.23
C LEU A 12 25.13 23.50 12.85
N ALA A 13 24.25 24.50 13.03
CA ALA A 13 22.83 24.37 12.64
C ALA A 13 22.63 24.28 11.12
N ASN A 14 23.51 24.91 10.32
CA ASN A 14 23.42 24.78 8.86
C ASN A 14 23.97 23.46 8.30
N PHE A 15 24.64 22.62 9.11
CA PHE A 15 25.14 21.33 8.66
C PHE A 15 24.12 20.17 8.79
N PHE A 16 23.04 20.36 9.53
CA PHE A 16 22.02 19.31 9.73
C PHE A 16 20.93 19.29 8.66
N GLU A 17 20.83 20.28 7.80
CA GLU A 17 19.81 20.29 6.74
C GLU A 17 20.18 19.51 5.48
N ALA A 18 21.42 18.99 5.37
CA ALA A 18 21.92 18.42 4.11
C ALA A 18 21.55 16.93 3.87
N GLN A 19 20.87 16.26 4.79
CA GLN A 19 20.62 14.81 4.65
C GLN A 19 19.24 14.31 5.07
N THR A 20 18.23 15.12 5.09
CA THR A 20 16.89 14.56 5.08
C THR A 20 16.45 14.42 3.64
N THR A 21 16.48 13.19 3.12
CA THR A 21 15.75 12.76 1.91
C THR A 21 14.24 12.85 2.16
N ASP A 22 13.80 13.86 2.85
CA ASP A 22 12.40 14.15 3.04
C ASP A 22 11.97 15.06 1.88
N SER A 23 11.59 14.42 0.77
CA SER A 23 11.03 15.08 -0.42
C SER A 23 9.76 15.91 -0.11
N ASN A 24 9.34 15.98 1.13
CA ASN A 24 8.15 16.69 1.57
C ASN A 24 8.42 18.03 2.29
N LYS A 25 9.67 18.46 2.45
CA LYS A 25 9.97 19.75 3.09
C LYS A 25 10.09 20.94 2.13
N ASN A 26 9.47 20.90 0.99
CA ASN A 26 9.29 22.08 0.17
C ASN A 26 8.01 22.83 0.52
N ILE A 27 7.91 23.31 1.77
CA ILE A 27 7.01 24.42 2.07
C ILE A 27 7.58 25.62 1.34
N PRO A 28 6.83 26.29 0.45
CA PRO A 28 7.31 27.50 -0.19
C PRO A 28 7.65 28.52 0.88
N ASN A 29 8.91 28.97 0.94
CA ASN A 29 9.26 30.17 1.69
C ASN A 29 8.65 31.38 0.94
N ILE A 30 7.33 31.52 1.07
CA ILE A 30 6.64 32.74 0.68
C ILE A 30 7.15 33.78 1.67
N ILE A 31 7.77 34.84 1.21
CA ILE A 31 8.15 35.99 2.02
C ILE A 31 6.89 36.38 2.79
N PRO A 32 6.85 36.23 4.14
CA PRO A 32 5.63 36.53 4.87
C PRO A 32 5.34 38.02 4.70
N PRO A 33 4.10 38.42 4.40
CA PRO A 33 3.74 39.81 4.48
C PRO A 33 4.04 40.30 5.91
N SER A 34 4.55 41.52 6.02
CA SER A 34 4.87 42.18 7.30
C SER A 34 3.76 41.91 8.32
N PRO A 35 4.05 41.33 9.49
CA PRO A 35 3.02 40.94 10.43
C PRO A 35 2.36 42.20 10.98
N THR A 36 1.14 42.48 10.60
CA THR A 36 0.24 43.26 11.44
C THR A 36 -0.18 42.33 12.57
N VAL A 37 -0.18 42.83 13.81
CA VAL A 37 -0.45 42.08 15.04
C VAL A 37 -1.78 41.29 15.03
N ASN A 38 -2.67 41.56 14.06
CA ASN A 38 -3.93 40.85 13.83
C ASN A 38 -3.84 39.64 12.90
N SER A 39 -2.67 39.30 12.33
CA SER A 39 -2.51 38.21 11.35
C SER A 39 -1.64 37.05 11.84
N LEU A 40 -1.55 36.84 13.15
CA LEU A 40 -1.08 35.54 13.64
C LEU A 40 -2.02 34.47 13.12
N MET A 41 -1.49 33.58 12.28
CA MET A 41 -2.27 32.46 11.77
C MET A 41 -2.78 31.65 12.95
N LYS A 42 -4.10 31.63 13.12
CA LYS A 42 -4.76 30.88 14.19
C LYS A 42 -5.00 29.40 13.85
N PHE A 43 -4.73 29.03 12.64
CA PHE A 43 -4.80 27.65 12.13
C PHE A 43 -3.41 27.16 11.70
N GLU A 44 -3.22 25.85 11.74
CA GLU A 44 -2.03 25.22 11.22
C GLU A 44 -2.23 24.88 9.74
N GLU A 45 -1.22 25.14 8.91
CA GLU A 45 -1.23 24.73 7.52
C GLU A 45 -0.96 23.22 7.45
N VAL A 46 -1.89 22.48 6.86
CA VAL A 46 -1.78 21.03 6.73
C VAL A 46 -1.07 20.70 5.42
N PRO A 47 0.10 20.04 5.47
CA PRO A 47 0.78 19.58 4.26
C PRO A 47 -0.07 18.54 3.52
N VAL A 48 -0.02 18.58 2.19
CA VAL A 48 -0.65 17.59 1.32
C VAL A 48 0.41 17.00 0.43
N SER A 49 0.46 15.68 0.34
CA SER A 49 1.20 15.01 -0.71
C SER A 49 0.54 15.31 -2.05
N ASN A 50 1.00 16.32 -2.76
CA ASN A 50 0.40 16.71 -4.04
C ASN A 50 0.39 15.55 -5.05
N TYR A 51 1.40 14.68 -4.99
CA TYR A 51 1.51 13.51 -5.87
C TYR A 51 0.38 12.49 -5.67
N THR A 52 -0.10 12.28 -4.43
CA THR A 52 -1.18 11.33 -4.11
C THR A 52 -2.49 12.01 -3.71
N GLY A 53 -2.44 13.29 -3.34
CA GLY A 53 -3.57 14.03 -2.80
C GLY A 53 -3.90 13.70 -1.34
N ILE A 54 -3.02 12.99 -0.63
CA ILE A 54 -3.22 12.57 0.76
C ILE A 54 -2.72 13.68 1.71
N PRO A 55 -3.54 14.18 2.65
CA PRO A 55 -3.11 15.16 3.63
C PRO A 55 -2.27 14.49 4.74
N ASP A 56 -1.20 15.16 5.19
CA ASP A 56 -0.41 14.78 6.36
C ASP A 56 -0.96 15.49 7.60
N ILE A 57 -1.90 14.83 8.28
CA ILE A 57 -2.57 15.38 9.45
C ILE A 57 -1.90 14.82 10.70
N THR A 58 -1.28 15.69 11.46
CA THR A 58 -0.52 15.33 12.66
C THR A 58 -0.93 16.21 13.84
N ILE A 59 -1.16 15.60 15.00
CA ILE A 59 -1.31 16.30 16.28
C ILE A 59 -0.05 16.03 17.08
N PRO A 60 0.83 17.03 17.27
CA PRO A 60 2.05 16.86 18.04
C PRO A 60 1.72 16.75 19.53
N ILE A 61 2.36 15.80 20.22
CA ILE A 61 2.26 15.60 21.67
C ILE A 61 3.53 16.13 22.35
N ALA A 62 4.68 15.57 22.00
CA ALA A 62 5.96 15.97 22.58
C ALA A 62 7.12 15.70 21.63
N ASN A 63 8.12 16.56 21.65
CA ASN A 63 9.40 16.36 21.00
C ASN A 63 10.53 16.57 22.01
N ILE A 64 11.15 15.48 22.46
CA ILE A 64 12.14 15.52 23.52
C ILE A 64 13.49 15.02 22.98
N PRO A 65 14.53 15.88 22.96
CA PRO A 65 15.84 15.49 22.47
C PRO A 65 16.50 14.49 23.43
N THR A 66 17.05 13.42 22.88
CA THR A 66 17.71 12.38 23.68
C THR A 66 19.15 12.73 24.07
N GLY A 67 19.78 13.65 23.35
CA GLY A 67 21.20 13.96 23.44
C GLY A 67 22.07 13.07 22.52
N LEU A 68 21.46 12.20 21.74
CA LEU A 68 22.08 11.47 20.65
C LEU A 68 22.05 12.27 19.36
N ASN A 69 23.00 12.02 18.46
CA ASN A 69 23.01 12.64 17.14
C ASN A 69 21.79 12.16 16.33
N ASN A 70 21.00 13.08 15.83
CA ASN A 70 19.83 12.81 14.98
C ASN A 70 18.73 11.92 15.61
N VAL A 71 18.69 11.82 16.96
CA VAL A 71 17.68 11.00 17.66
C VAL A 71 16.93 11.87 18.67
N GLY A 72 15.64 12.08 18.42
CA GLY A 72 14.68 12.67 19.35
C GLY A 72 13.49 11.76 19.54
N ILE A 73 12.88 11.78 20.71
CA ILE A 73 11.59 11.13 20.94
C ILE A 73 10.50 12.10 20.54
N ASN A 74 9.89 11.84 19.39
CA ASN A 74 8.83 12.65 18.83
C ASN A 74 7.51 11.87 18.94
N LEU A 75 6.68 12.22 19.92
CA LEU A 75 5.34 11.67 20.09
C LEU A 75 4.34 12.49 19.31
N ALA A 76 3.58 11.83 18.45
CA ALA A 76 2.54 12.48 17.68
C ALA A 76 1.42 11.47 17.35
N LEU A 77 0.21 11.97 17.23
CA LEU A 77 -0.89 11.28 16.57
C LEU A 77 -0.85 11.62 15.08
N LYS A 78 -0.92 10.61 14.25
CA LYS A 78 -1.01 10.77 12.79
C LYS A 78 -2.32 10.21 12.26
N TYR A 79 -3.01 10.99 11.45
CA TYR A 79 -4.22 10.55 10.76
C TYR A 79 -3.92 10.21 9.31
N HIS A 80 -4.41 9.07 8.85
CA HIS A 80 -4.28 8.67 7.46
C HIS A 80 -5.63 8.22 6.90
N VAL A 81 -6.06 8.83 5.80
CA VAL A 81 -7.39 8.58 5.19
C VAL A 81 -7.62 7.11 4.84
N ASN A 82 -6.58 6.40 4.38
CA ASN A 82 -6.69 4.98 4.04
C ASN A 82 -6.82 4.05 5.26
N ASN A 83 -6.55 4.55 6.47
CA ASN A 83 -6.79 3.81 7.72
C ASN A 83 -8.20 4.08 8.29
N ALA A 84 -9.01 4.85 7.59
CA ALA A 84 -10.38 5.19 7.95
C ALA A 84 -11.41 4.70 6.92
N LEU A 85 -11.02 3.80 6.04
CA LEU A 85 -11.94 3.17 5.08
C LEU A 85 -12.94 2.26 5.81
N SER A 86 -14.02 1.91 5.13
CA SER A 86 -15.13 1.13 5.73
C SER A 86 -14.71 -0.19 6.37
N GLU A 87 -13.71 -0.86 5.80
CA GLU A 87 -13.16 -2.13 6.30
C GLU A 87 -12.07 -1.96 7.36
N SER A 88 -11.59 -0.73 7.59
CA SER A 88 -10.50 -0.46 8.51
C SER A 88 -10.96 -0.62 9.95
N LYS A 89 -10.14 -1.24 10.78
CA LYS A 89 -10.36 -1.35 12.23
C LYS A 89 -9.76 -0.12 12.92
N ALA A 90 -10.45 0.38 13.94
CA ALA A 90 -9.92 1.49 14.73
C ALA A 90 -8.68 1.04 15.54
N SER A 91 -7.66 1.89 15.60
CA SER A 91 -6.52 1.71 16.49
C SER A 91 -6.91 2.02 17.96
N GLU A 92 -5.96 1.95 18.87
CA GLU A 92 -6.15 2.36 20.28
C GLU A 92 -6.42 3.85 20.46
N VAL A 93 -6.19 4.66 19.43
CA VAL A 93 -6.43 6.11 19.40
C VAL A 93 -7.56 6.50 18.44
N GLY A 94 -8.34 5.54 17.96
CA GLY A 94 -9.51 5.76 17.11
C GLY A 94 -9.28 5.51 15.62
N LEU A 95 -10.37 5.51 14.86
CA LEU A 95 -10.37 5.22 13.43
C LEU A 95 -9.57 6.24 12.64
N GLY A 96 -8.67 5.76 11.77
CA GLY A 96 -7.79 6.57 10.95
C GLY A 96 -6.56 7.12 11.68
N TRP A 97 -6.56 7.14 13.00
CA TRP A 97 -5.46 7.62 13.83
C TRP A 97 -4.50 6.52 14.23
N SER A 98 -3.26 6.87 14.40
CA SER A 98 -2.21 6.03 14.98
C SER A 98 -1.32 6.86 15.91
N LEU A 99 -0.92 6.26 17.03
CA LEU A 99 0.08 6.84 17.91
C LEU A 99 1.47 6.42 17.42
N PHE A 100 2.30 7.40 17.13
CA PHE A 100 3.69 7.18 16.80
C PHE A 100 4.55 7.30 18.06
N ALA A 101 4.77 6.17 18.74
CA ALA A 101 5.55 6.09 19.96
C ALA A 101 6.43 4.84 19.94
N GLY A 102 7.73 5.01 20.19
CA GLY A 102 8.68 3.89 20.18
C GLY A 102 9.10 3.44 18.79
N GLY A 103 8.96 2.15 18.52
CA GLY A 103 9.30 1.55 17.24
C GLY A 103 9.04 0.05 17.22
N THR A 104 8.76 -0.49 16.04
CA THR A 104 8.42 -1.90 15.87
C THR A 104 9.04 -2.45 14.60
N ILE A 105 9.49 -3.70 14.65
CA ILE A 105 9.74 -4.55 13.50
C ILE A 105 8.60 -5.56 13.47
N SER A 106 7.72 -5.46 12.48
CA SER A 106 6.61 -6.41 12.26
C SER A 106 7.00 -7.47 11.24
N ARG A 107 6.48 -8.67 11.40
CA ARG A 107 6.71 -9.81 10.51
C ARG A 107 5.40 -10.17 9.80
N THR A 108 5.44 -10.22 8.49
CA THR A 108 4.38 -10.80 7.68
C THR A 108 4.80 -12.19 7.25
N VAL A 109 4.11 -13.20 7.76
CA VAL A 109 4.37 -14.59 7.39
C VAL A 109 3.88 -14.82 5.96
N MET A 110 4.78 -15.33 5.12
CA MET A 110 4.53 -15.65 3.73
C MET A 110 4.52 -17.18 3.58
N GLY A 111 3.32 -17.76 3.64
CA GLY A 111 3.15 -19.20 3.66
C GLY A 111 3.16 -19.75 5.08
N SER A 112 4.30 -20.15 5.60
CA SER A 112 4.50 -20.62 6.97
C SER A 112 5.65 -19.86 7.61
N PRO A 113 5.72 -19.74 8.96
CA PRO A 113 6.90 -19.13 9.58
C PRO A 113 8.18 -19.87 9.17
N ASP A 114 9.18 -19.13 8.70
CA ASP A 114 10.41 -19.63 8.07
C ASP A 114 11.14 -20.70 8.90
N GLU A 115 11.10 -20.56 10.23
CA GLU A 115 11.79 -21.46 11.20
C GLU A 115 10.90 -22.59 11.72
N LYS A 116 9.60 -22.60 11.41
CA LYS A 116 8.68 -23.58 12.02
C LYS A 116 8.51 -24.84 11.16
N ILE A 117 8.20 -25.91 11.85
CA ILE A 117 7.63 -27.12 11.27
C ILE A 117 6.15 -27.10 11.64
N VAL A 118 5.31 -26.88 10.65
CA VAL A 118 3.86 -26.64 10.84
C VAL A 118 3.09 -27.94 10.64
N ALA A 119 2.22 -28.26 11.58
CA ALA A 119 1.29 -29.39 11.44
C ALA A 119 0.09 -28.97 10.59
N TYR A 120 -0.30 -29.82 9.64
CA TYR A 120 -1.51 -29.64 8.88
C TYR A 120 -2.23 -30.97 8.64
N SER A 121 -3.51 -30.92 8.31
CA SER A 121 -4.25 -32.13 7.92
C SER A 121 -5.03 -31.89 6.63
N ILE A 122 -5.12 -32.94 5.82
CA ILE A 122 -5.97 -32.97 4.61
C ILE A 122 -6.82 -34.22 4.70
N GLY A 123 -8.15 -34.08 4.65
CA GLY A 123 -9.08 -35.22 4.77
C GLY A 123 -8.87 -36.04 6.03
N GLY A 124 -8.41 -35.44 7.12
CA GLY A 124 -8.12 -36.11 8.39
C GLY A 124 -6.74 -36.75 8.51
N ALA A 125 -5.92 -36.79 7.45
CA ALA A 125 -4.55 -37.28 7.50
C ALA A 125 -3.58 -36.20 8.02
N ALA A 126 -2.85 -36.49 9.08
CA ALA A 126 -1.86 -35.58 9.67
C ALA A 126 -0.57 -35.51 8.84
N ASN A 127 -0.09 -34.33 8.57
CA ASN A 127 1.12 -34.06 7.80
C ASN A 127 1.93 -32.93 8.45
N THR A 128 3.15 -32.69 7.95
CA THR A 128 4.00 -31.59 8.39
C THR A 128 4.54 -30.82 7.20
N LYS A 129 4.63 -29.49 7.34
CA LYS A 129 5.22 -28.56 6.39
C LYS A 129 6.45 -27.92 7.00
N LEU A 130 7.57 -27.96 6.28
CA LEU A 130 8.84 -27.36 6.69
C LEU A 130 8.85 -25.89 6.29
N GLY A 131 9.20 -25.02 7.23
CA GLY A 131 9.59 -23.65 6.94
C GLY A 131 10.87 -23.58 6.09
N ILE A 132 11.12 -22.43 5.47
CA ILE A 132 12.17 -22.30 4.45
C ILE A 132 13.61 -22.49 5.01
N TYR A 133 13.82 -22.37 6.33
CA TYR A 133 15.14 -22.58 6.95
C TYR A 133 15.53 -24.05 7.13
N TRP A 134 14.59 -24.99 6.99
CA TRP A 134 14.85 -26.39 7.21
C TRP A 134 15.25 -27.08 5.91
N ASP A 135 16.51 -27.57 5.83
CA ASP A 135 17.06 -28.12 4.60
C ASP A 135 16.65 -29.58 4.38
N GLU A 136 16.47 -30.36 5.42
CA GLU A 136 16.03 -31.75 5.34
C GLU A 136 15.37 -32.22 6.64
N ASN A 137 14.29 -32.99 6.49
CA ASN A 137 13.80 -33.87 7.52
C ASN A 137 13.98 -35.30 7.02
N THR A 138 14.57 -36.17 7.83
CA THR A 138 14.87 -37.57 7.51
C THR A 138 13.66 -38.39 7.04
N ASN A 139 12.45 -37.91 7.25
CA ASN A 139 11.20 -38.54 6.82
C ASN A 139 10.67 -38.04 5.48
N VAL A 140 11.33 -37.07 4.84
CA VAL A 140 10.92 -36.48 3.57
C VAL A 140 12.06 -36.61 2.59
N ASN A 141 11.98 -37.57 1.70
CA ASN A 141 12.99 -37.93 0.70
C ASN A 141 13.15 -36.87 -0.42
N VAL A 142 13.09 -35.58 -0.14
CA VAL A 142 13.20 -34.54 -1.15
C VAL A 142 14.32 -33.57 -0.81
N ASN A 143 15.23 -33.41 -1.74
CA ASN A 143 16.38 -32.53 -1.59
C ASN A 143 15.98 -31.08 -1.81
N LYS A 144 15.81 -30.32 -0.74
CA LYS A 144 15.45 -28.91 -0.74
C LYS A 144 16.53 -28.03 -1.38
N ASN A 145 17.77 -28.50 -1.54
CA ASN A 145 18.81 -27.74 -2.24
C ASN A 145 18.42 -27.31 -3.65
N TYR A 146 17.64 -28.13 -4.35
CA TYR A 146 17.13 -27.74 -5.68
C TYR A 146 16.16 -26.57 -5.63
N PHE A 147 15.36 -26.46 -4.57
CA PHE A 147 14.43 -25.37 -4.41
C PHE A 147 15.16 -24.04 -4.10
N GLY A 148 16.17 -24.08 -3.21
CA GLY A 148 17.05 -22.94 -2.96
C GLY A 148 17.78 -22.46 -4.22
N ILE A 149 18.26 -23.39 -5.06
CA ILE A 149 18.88 -23.06 -6.35
C ILE A 149 17.86 -22.35 -7.27
N MET A 150 16.59 -22.77 -7.28
CA MET A 150 15.55 -22.13 -8.09
C MET A 150 15.29 -20.68 -7.65
N ILE A 151 15.27 -20.42 -6.35
CA ILE A 151 15.06 -19.06 -5.83
C ILE A 151 16.27 -18.16 -6.10
N ASP A 152 17.48 -18.67 -5.86
CA ASP A 152 18.71 -17.89 -6.02
C ASP A 152 19.15 -17.74 -7.49
N ASN A 153 18.77 -18.69 -8.36
CA ASN A 153 19.11 -18.74 -9.79
C ASN A 153 17.92 -19.21 -10.64
N PRO A 154 16.89 -18.40 -10.81
CA PRO A 154 15.65 -18.83 -11.48
C PRO A 154 15.85 -19.28 -12.92
N ASN A 155 16.91 -18.82 -13.60
CA ASN A 155 17.22 -19.22 -14.98
C ASN A 155 17.80 -20.64 -15.11
N GLN A 156 18.22 -21.24 -14.00
CA GLN A 156 18.73 -22.63 -14.00
C GLN A 156 17.64 -23.67 -13.72
N ALA A 157 16.49 -23.24 -13.28
CA ALA A 157 15.37 -24.11 -12.91
C ALA A 157 14.82 -24.95 -14.08
N SER A 158 14.99 -24.49 -15.33
CA SER A 158 14.43 -25.14 -16.53
C SER A 158 15.13 -26.43 -16.94
N THR A 159 16.25 -26.79 -16.34
CA THR A 159 17.10 -27.89 -16.81
C THR A 159 17.13 -29.13 -15.95
N ILE A 160 16.46 -29.15 -14.79
CA ILE A 160 16.68 -30.21 -13.79
C ILE A 160 15.37 -30.90 -13.38
N SER A 161 15.20 -32.16 -13.76
CA SER A 161 14.05 -33.00 -13.36
C SER A 161 13.86 -33.11 -11.82
N ASN A 162 14.94 -32.98 -11.06
CA ASN A 162 14.88 -33.02 -9.60
C ASN A 162 14.33 -31.71 -8.96
N ALA A 163 14.49 -30.57 -9.62
CA ALA A 163 13.82 -29.32 -9.21
C ALA A 163 12.30 -29.44 -9.33
N MET A 164 11.83 -30.15 -10.32
CA MET A 164 10.42 -30.42 -10.52
C MET A 164 9.80 -31.25 -9.41
N LYS A 165 10.53 -32.27 -8.97
CA LYS A 165 10.11 -33.07 -7.84
C LYS A 165 9.93 -32.21 -6.59
N SER A 166 10.87 -31.30 -6.32
CA SER A 166 10.79 -30.37 -5.20
C SER A 166 9.60 -29.42 -5.32
N VAL A 167 9.32 -28.91 -6.52
CA VAL A 167 8.14 -28.06 -6.78
C VAL A 167 6.86 -28.84 -6.53
N PHE A 168 6.75 -30.05 -7.04
CA PHE A 168 5.61 -30.92 -6.82
C PHE A 168 5.38 -31.23 -5.33
N GLU A 169 6.42 -31.63 -4.61
CA GLU A 169 6.33 -31.92 -3.18
C GLU A 169 5.98 -30.66 -2.36
N ALA A 170 6.54 -29.51 -2.73
CA ALA A 170 6.22 -28.25 -2.06
C ALA A 170 4.75 -27.90 -2.21
N HIS A 171 4.17 -28.10 -3.39
CA HIS A 171 2.81 -27.72 -3.69
C HIS A 171 1.77 -28.80 -3.34
N TYR A 172 1.82 -29.93 -4.00
CA TYR A 172 0.78 -30.96 -3.86
C TYR A 172 0.75 -31.63 -2.50
N LYS A 173 1.90 -31.83 -1.91
CA LYS A 173 1.99 -32.38 -0.56
C LYS A 173 2.08 -31.32 0.52
N ASN A 174 2.09 -30.05 0.13
CA ASN A 174 2.22 -28.89 1.04
C ASN A 174 3.35 -29.06 2.07
N ARG A 175 4.48 -29.62 1.65
CA ARG A 175 5.58 -30.02 2.56
C ARG A 175 6.62 -28.95 2.82
N TYR A 176 6.70 -27.92 1.95
CA TYR A 176 7.69 -26.88 2.03
C TYR A 176 7.09 -25.50 1.94
N ASP A 177 7.67 -24.59 2.67
CA ASP A 177 7.52 -23.17 2.41
C ASP A 177 8.46 -22.73 1.29
N THR A 178 7.97 -21.83 0.43
CA THR A 178 8.65 -21.39 -0.79
C THR A 178 8.95 -19.91 -0.82
N GLN A 179 8.58 -19.18 0.23
CA GLN A 179 8.74 -17.74 0.31
C GLN A 179 9.33 -17.36 1.66
N TYR A 180 10.27 -16.40 1.65
CA TYR A 180 10.79 -15.83 2.89
C TYR A 180 9.76 -14.88 3.50
N ASP A 181 9.68 -14.89 4.82
CA ASP A 181 8.88 -13.94 5.58
C ASP A 181 9.40 -12.52 5.42
N LEU A 182 8.47 -11.57 5.33
CA LEU A 182 8.77 -10.17 5.16
C LEU A 182 8.77 -9.46 6.52
N TYR A 183 9.88 -8.83 6.86
CA TYR A 183 10.02 -7.96 8.03
C TYR A 183 9.95 -6.50 7.60
N GLN A 184 9.18 -5.71 8.35
CA GLN A 184 9.05 -4.27 8.13
C GLN A 184 9.36 -3.53 9.43
N TYR A 185 10.35 -2.64 9.40
CA TYR A 185 10.65 -1.78 10.54
C TYR A 185 10.04 -0.39 10.35
N ASN A 186 9.57 0.17 11.48
CA ASN A 186 9.10 1.55 11.57
C ASN A 186 9.44 2.09 12.97
N PHE A 187 10.42 2.98 13.05
CA PHE A 187 10.84 3.58 14.31
C PHE A 187 11.46 4.96 14.05
N LEU A 188 11.11 5.92 14.88
CA LEU A 188 11.56 7.31 14.74
C LEU A 188 11.31 7.84 13.31
N SER A 189 12.38 8.16 12.57
CA SER A 189 12.34 8.58 11.15
C SER A 189 12.68 7.44 10.16
N TYR A 190 12.95 6.25 10.67
CA TYR A 190 13.39 5.11 9.86
C TYR A 190 12.24 4.18 9.53
N THR A 191 12.04 3.92 8.26
CA THR A 191 11.10 2.91 7.74
C THR A 191 11.77 2.07 6.67
N GLY A 192 11.41 0.81 6.57
CA GLY A 192 11.91 -0.05 5.52
C GLY A 192 11.58 -1.52 5.73
N ARG A 193 12.06 -2.36 4.82
CA ARG A 193 11.75 -3.77 4.77
C ARG A 193 13.03 -4.60 4.64
N PHE A 194 12.96 -5.83 5.11
CA PHE A 194 14.03 -6.82 4.92
C PHE A 194 13.46 -8.24 5.01
N ILE A 195 14.23 -9.19 4.54
CA ILE A 195 14.04 -10.62 4.81
C ILE A 195 15.21 -11.15 5.62
N VAL A 196 15.01 -12.30 6.24
CA VAL A 196 16.08 -13.03 6.92
C VAL A 196 16.33 -14.32 6.13
N LYS A 197 17.58 -14.55 5.73
CA LYS A 197 17.97 -15.76 5.00
C LYS A 197 18.92 -16.61 5.85
N LYS A 198 18.81 -17.91 5.73
CA LYS A 198 19.79 -18.84 6.28
C LYS A 198 20.91 -19.06 5.26
N VAL A 199 22.13 -18.62 5.60
CA VAL A 199 23.31 -18.74 4.74
C VAL A 199 24.41 -19.44 5.54
N ASN A 200 24.87 -20.57 5.04
CA ASN A 200 25.91 -21.37 5.71
C ASN A 200 25.64 -21.66 7.20
N GLY A 201 24.39 -22.02 7.52
CA GLY A 201 23.97 -22.35 8.88
C GLY A 201 23.75 -21.16 9.82
N SER A 202 23.85 -19.91 9.34
CA SER A 202 23.62 -18.69 10.11
C SER A 202 22.56 -17.82 9.47
N LEU A 203 21.77 -17.09 10.28
CA LEU A 203 20.80 -16.14 9.78
C LEU A 203 21.48 -14.82 9.38
N GLN A 204 21.12 -14.31 8.23
CA GLN A 204 21.58 -13.04 7.68
C GLN A 204 20.40 -12.18 7.23
N VAL A 205 20.48 -10.89 7.52
CA VAL A 205 19.48 -9.91 7.09
C VAL A 205 19.80 -9.42 5.68
N MET A 206 18.81 -9.49 4.78
CA MET A 206 18.87 -8.90 3.45
C MET A 206 17.85 -7.77 3.35
N LYS A 207 18.35 -6.53 3.24
CA LYS A 207 17.50 -5.34 3.15
C LYS A 207 16.81 -5.25 1.80
N LEU A 208 15.53 -4.88 1.81
CA LEU A 208 14.69 -4.63 0.64
C LEU A 208 14.60 -3.14 0.29
N ASP A 209 15.26 -2.30 1.09
CA ASP A 209 15.37 -0.86 0.87
C ASP A 209 16.84 -0.47 0.90
N LYS A 210 17.24 0.41 -0.01
CA LYS A 210 18.62 0.91 -0.07
C LYS A 210 18.82 2.00 0.99
N ASN A 211 19.54 1.66 2.04
CA ASN A 211 19.92 2.57 3.13
C ASN A 211 21.21 2.07 3.79
N ASN A 212 21.77 2.87 4.69
CA ASN A 212 23.03 2.57 5.37
C ASN A 212 22.86 2.00 6.79
N LEU A 213 21.64 1.59 7.18
CA LEU A 213 21.42 0.90 8.45
C LEU A 213 22.12 -0.46 8.46
N LYS A 214 22.76 -0.81 9.57
CA LYS A 214 23.29 -2.13 9.83
C LYS A 214 22.29 -2.89 10.71
N ILE A 215 21.66 -3.93 10.17
CA ILE A 215 20.66 -4.73 10.86
C ILE A 215 21.24 -6.11 11.16
N THR A 216 21.15 -6.56 12.39
CA THR A 216 21.56 -7.90 12.83
C THR A 216 20.41 -8.61 13.51
N VAL A 217 20.30 -9.92 13.29
CA VAL A 217 19.29 -10.79 13.90
C VAL A 217 19.93 -11.64 14.98
N ASN A 218 19.25 -11.74 16.14
CA ASN A 218 19.54 -12.70 17.19
C ASN A 218 18.46 -13.77 17.16
N ALA A 219 18.85 -15.04 17.16
CA ALA A 219 17.92 -16.15 17.03
C ALA A 219 18.26 -17.29 18.00
N THR A 220 17.31 -18.18 18.21
CA THR A 220 17.50 -19.44 18.94
C THR A 220 18.35 -20.43 18.11
N THR A 221 18.70 -21.56 18.70
CA THR A 221 19.34 -22.68 17.99
C THR A 221 18.48 -23.25 16.88
N ASP A 222 17.16 -23.09 16.98
CA ASP A 222 16.17 -23.54 15.99
C ASP A 222 15.81 -22.44 14.98
N PHE A 223 16.70 -21.44 14.85
CA PHE A 223 16.59 -20.33 13.91
C PHE A 223 15.38 -19.40 14.13
N GLU A 224 14.69 -19.46 15.28
CA GLU A 224 13.61 -18.51 15.58
C GLU A 224 14.22 -17.15 15.94
N PRO A 225 13.92 -16.07 15.18
CA PRO A 225 14.35 -14.73 15.53
C PRO A 225 13.75 -14.30 16.88
N ILE A 226 14.59 -13.84 17.81
CA ILE A 226 14.18 -13.41 19.16
C ILE A 226 14.47 -11.93 19.40
N ALA A 227 15.35 -11.32 18.64
CA ALA A 227 15.67 -9.91 18.73
C ALA A 227 16.36 -9.42 17.46
N PHE A 228 16.28 -8.10 17.24
CA PHE A 228 17.05 -7.40 16.23
C PHE A 228 17.78 -6.21 16.83
N ASP A 229 19.02 -6.00 16.38
CA ASP A 229 19.77 -4.78 16.61
C ASP A 229 19.90 -4.01 15.30
N ILE A 230 19.56 -2.72 15.33
CA ILE A 230 19.76 -1.81 14.20
C ILE A 230 20.75 -0.72 14.62
N ILE A 231 21.79 -0.48 13.84
CA ILE A 231 22.72 0.62 14.05
C ILE A 231 22.58 1.59 12.88
N ASP A 232 22.30 2.87 13.19
CA ASP A 232 22.22 3.91 12.18
C ASP A 232 23.61 4.40 11.73
N GLU A 233 23.63 5.29 10.76
CA GLU A 233 24.84 5.86 10.17
C GLU A 233 25.57 6.85 11.10
N PHE A 234 25.03 7.12 12.28
CA PHE A 234 25.64 7.93 13.33
C PHE A 234 26.20 7.09 14.48
N GLY A 235 26.05 5.76 14.41
CA GLY A 235 26.49 4.80 15.42
C GLY A 235 25.49 4.62 16.56
N ASN A 236 24.28 5.18 16.48
CA ASN A 236 23.23 4.90 17.47
C ASN A 236 22.68 3.50 17.29
N LYS A 237 22.51 2.78 18.38
CA LYS A 237 22.03 1.39 18.38
C LYS A 237 20.63 1.29 18.94
N PHE A 238 19.74 0.71 18.17
CA PHE A 238 18.34 0.46 18.49
C PHE A 238 18.14 -1.03 18.74
N VAL A 239 17.66 -1.40 19.93
CA VAL A 239 17.49 -2.81 20.36
C VAL A 239 16.01 -3.16 20.36
N PHE A 240 15.64 -4.17 19.57
CA PHE A 240 14.27 -4.68 19.43
C PHE A 240 14.21 -6.09 20.02
N ASP A 241 13.97 -6.20 21.33
CA ASP A 241 13.99 -7.46 22.08
C ASP A 241 12.69 -7.72 22.87
N ILE A 242 11.67 -6.88 22.74
CA ILE A 242 10.34 -7.13 23.31
C ILE A 242 9.46 -7.76 22.23
N VAL A 243 9.08 -9.00 22.43
CA VAL A 243 8.48 -9.85 21.39
C VAL A 243 6.97 -9.96 21.57
N GLU A 244 6.23 -9.85 20.47
CA GLU A 244 4.86 -10.32 20.33
C GLU A 244 4.84 -11.72 19.73
N LYS A 245 3.91 -12.54 20.18
CA LYS A 245 3.71 -13.90 19.67
C LYS A 245 2.35 -14.03 19.04
N SER A 246 2.33 -14.68 17.89
CA SER A 246 1.08 -15.02 17.20
C SER A 246 1.00 -16.52 16.95
N SER A 247 -0.22 -17.03 16.88
CA SER A 247 -0.53 -18.35 16.35
C SER A 247 -1.71 -18.25 15.40
N THR A 248 -1.66 -18.98 14.30
CA THR A 248 -2.73 -19.01 13.31
C THR A 248 -3.25 -20.43 13.16
N SER A 249 -4.56 -20.57 13.23
CA SER A 249 -5.27 -21.79 12.82
C SER A 249 -6.19 -21.46 11.66
N SER A 250 -6.15 -22.25 10.61
CA SER A 250 -7.05 -22.11 9.46
C SER A 250 -7.78 -23.41 9.19
N LEU A 251 -9.05 -23.30 8.85
CA LEU A 251 -9.90 -24.38 8.37
C LEU A 251 -10.38 -24.01 6.97
N THR A 252 -10.11 -24.87 6.01
CA THR A 252 -10.60 -24.72 4.64
C THR A 252 -11.52 -25.90 4.32
N GLU A 253 -12.72 -25.56 3.93
CA GLU A 253 -13.76 -26.50 3.52
C GLU A 253 -14.01 -26.38 2.04
N THR A 254 -13.88 -27.49 1.32
CA THR A 254 -14.06 -27.53 -0.13
C THR A 254 -15.14 -28.49 -0.52
N SER A 255 -16.02 -28.06 -1.44
CA SER A 255 -17.05 -28.91 -2.04
C SER A 255 -16.80 -29.10 -3.53
N GLY A 256 -17.02 -30.30 -4.03
CA GLY A 256 -16.99 -30.63 -5.47
C GLY A 256 -18.37 -30.54 -6.13
N LEU A 257 -18.47 -30.91 -7.40
CA LEU A 257 -19.73 -31.00 -8.17
C LEU A 257 -20.71 -32.04 -7.60
N GLU A 258 -20.19 -33.07 -6.96
CA GLU A 258 -21.01 -34.03 -6.26
C GLU A 258 -21.07 -33.71 -4.77
N SER A 259 -22.27 -33.74 -4.21
CA SER A 259 -22.58 -33.38 -2.81
C SER A 259 -21.87 -34.25 -1.76
N TYR A 260 -21.00 -35.16 -2.17
CA TYR A 260 -20.33 -36.14 -1.31
C TYR A 260 -18.82 -35.93 -1.13
N THR A 261 -18.19 -35.02 -1.87
CA THR A 261 -16.76 -34.73 -1.70
C THR A 261 -16.56 -33.47 -0.86
N TYR A 262 -16.80 -33.61 0.43
CA TYR A 262 -16.43 -32.61 1.41
C TYR A 262 -14.99 -32.89 1.88
N ILE A 263 -14.06 -32.01 1.56
CA ILE A 263 -12.69 -32.12 2.03
C ILE A 263 -12.44 -30.96 2.98
N SER A 264 -12.12 -31.26 4.23
CA SER A 264 -11.63 -30.27 5.18
C SER A 264 -10.11 -30.34 5.26
N SER A 265 -9.48 -29.20 5.22
CA SER A 265 -8.05 -29.06 5.52
C SER A 265 -7.86 -28.09 6.68
N SER A 266 -6.97 -28.42 7.59
CA SER A 266 -6.64 -27.54 8.70
C SER A 266 -5.13 -27.32 8.77
N VAL A 267 -4.72 -26.11 9.12
CA VAL A 267 -3.32 -25.71 9.33
C VAL A 267 -3.22 -25.04 10.69
N MET A 268 -2.20 -25.41 11.46
CA MET A 268 -1.89 -24.80 12.76
C MET A 268 -0.40 -24.43 12.79
N THR A 269 -0.10 -23.13 12.85
CA THR A 269 1.29 -22.66 12.85
C THR A 269 2.04 -22.88 14.16
N GLY A 270 1.31 -23.12 15.26
CA GLY A 270 1.89 -22.97 16.60
C GLY A 270 2.26 -21.52 16.90
N ASN A 271 2.92 -21.29 18.02
CA ASN A 271 3.37 -19.94 18.38
C ASN A 271 4.64 -19.56 17.62
N PHE A 272 4.67 -18.36 17.05
CA PHE A 272 5.83 -17.76 16.41
C PHE A 272 5.97 -16.29 16.79
N ASN A 273 7.16 -15.74 16.69
CA ASN A 273 7.43 -14.34 16.97
C ASN A 273 7.00 -13.47 15.79
N SER A 274 5.97 -12.64 15.99
CA SER A 274 5.30 -11.86 14.93
C SER A 274 5.69 -10.38 14.89
N ALA A 275 6.15 -9.82 16.03
CA ALA A 275 6.66 -8.46 16.08
C ALA A 275 7.73 -8.31 17.18
N PHE A 276 8.58 -7.30 17.00
CA PHE A 276 9.67 -6.97 17.91
C PHE A 276 9.62 -5.48 18.18
N HIS A 277 9.49 -5.09 19.44
CA HIS A 277 9.39 -3.70 19.85
C HIS A 277 10.70 -3.15 20.35
N LEU A 278 10.95 -1.89 20.07
CA LEU A 278 12.11 -1.14 20.53
C LEU A 278 12.10 -1.03 22.05
N SER A 279 13.12 -1.56 22.71
CA SER A 279 13.26 -1.50 24.18
C SER A 279 14.29 -0.50 24.64
N LYS A 280 15.34 -0.27 23.84
CA LYS A 280 16.48 0.57 24.24
C LYS A 280 17.06 1.30 23.04
N ILE A 281 17.49 2.53 23.28
CA ILE A 281 18.35 3.28 22.35
C ILE A 281 19.66 3.56 23.09
N LYS A 282 20.76 3.18 22.47
CA LYS A 282 22.10 3.33 23.01
C LYS A 282 22.93 4.26 22.15
N ASN A 283 23.91 4.89 22.73
CA ASN A 283 24.94 5.61 21.99
C ASN A 283 25.96 4.65 21.36
N ASN A 284 26.91 5.20 20.62
CA ASN A 284 28.01 4.47 19.99
C ASN A 284 28.97 3.77 20.97
N ASN A 285 28.89 4.06 22.27
CA ASN A 285 29.66 3.38 23.34
C ASN A 285 28.81 2.37 24.16
N GLU A 286 27.65 1.96 23.63
CA GLU A 286 26.71 1.02 24.27
C GLU A 286 25.99 1.56 25.52
N ASP A 287 26.11 2.87 25.85
CA ASP A 287 25.38 3.46 26.97
C ASP A 287 23.90 3.66 26.61
N VAL A 288 23.02 3.21 27.47
CA VAL A 288 21.58 3.39 27.31
C VAL A 288 21.19 4.85 27.52
N LYS A 289 20.55 5.46 26.53
CA LYS A 289 20.03 6.84 26.57
C LYS A 289 18.51 6.90 26.66
N VAL A 290 17.82 5.90 26.10
CA VAL A 290 16.37 5.77 26.16
C VAL A 290 16.00 4.33 26.52
N LEU A 291 15.06 4.19 27.44
CA LEU A 291 14.41 2.93 27.80
C LEU A 291 12.93 2.99 27.45
N LEU A 292 12.44 1.94 26.79
CA LEU A 292 11.02 1.77 26.51
C LEU A 292 10.54 0.52 27.25
N LYS A 293 9.46 0.66 28.00
CA LYS A 293 8.85 -0.43 28.76
C LYS A 293 7.44 -0.69 28.24
N TYR A 294 7.09 -1.94 28.21
CA TYR A 294 5.80 -2.43 27.73
C TYR A 294 5.04 -3.14 28.85
N ASP A 295 3.78 -3.44 28.64
CA ASP A 295 3.00 -4.20 29.61
C ASP A 295 3.71 -5.53 29.95
N GLU A 296 3.73 -5.86 31.23
CA GLU A 296 4.37 -7.09 31.71
C GLU A 296 3.65 -8.35 31.25
N GLN A 297 2.33 -8.24 31.15
CA GLN A 297 1.47 -9.31 30.61
C GLN A 297 0.92 -8.90 29.24
N PRO A 298 1.04 -9.78 28.23
CA PRO A 298 0.52 -9.47 26.92
C PRO A 298 -1.01 -9.39 26.94
N VAL A 299 -1.55 -8.56 26.05
CA VAL A 299 -2.99 -8.51 25.75
C VAL A 299 -3.24 -9.43 24.57
N SER A 300 -3.95 -10.53 24.78
CA SER A 300 -4.29 -11.44 23.68
C SER A 300 -5.39 -10.84 22.80
N ILE A 301 -5.13 -10.75 21.49
CA ILE A 301 -6.09 -10.29 20.48
C ILE A 301 -6.33 -11.43 19.50
N GLN A 302 -7.60 -11.77 19.31
CA GLN A 302 -8.02 -12.75 18.32
C GLN A 302 -8.60 -12.03 17.10
N SER A 303 -8.16 -12.40 15.92
CA SER A 303 -8.76 -11.96 14.66
C SER A 303 -9.21 -13.17 13.84
N ALA A 304 -10.35 -13.04 13.17
CA ALA A 304 -10.83 -14.05 12.24
C ALA A 304 -11.01 -13.43 10.86
N GLU A 305 -10.56 -14.15 9.84
CA GLU A 305 -10.77 -13.80 8.46
C GLU A 305 -11.41 -14.97 7.74
N THR A 306 -12.47 -14.70 6.99
CA THR A 306 -13.15 -15.71 6.18
C THR A 306 -13.03 -15.32 4.71
N SER A 307 -12.76 -16.28 3.86
CA SER A 307 -12.75 -16.10 2.41
C SER A 307 -13.62 -17.15 1.75
N SER A 308 -14.19 -16.79 0.60
CA SER A 308 -15.03 -17.69 -0.19
C SER A 308 -14.62 -17.61 -1.66
N ASN A 309 -14.41 -18.78 -2.25
CA ASN A 309 -14.17 -18.94 -3.67
C ASN A 309 -15.28 -19.81 -4.27
N THR A 310 -15.74 -19.47 -5.47
CA THR A 310 -16.76 -20.23 -6.17
C THR A 310 -16.39 -20.34 -7.64
N ASN A 311 -16.39 -21.55 -8.18
CA ASN A 311 -16.03 -21.78 -9.55
C ASN A 311 -17.26 -22.17 -10.38
N PHE A 312 -17.38 -21.60 -11.56
CA PHE A 312 -18.40 -21.95 -12.55
C PHE A 312 -17.73 -22.63 -13.72
N ILE A 313 -18.27 -23.76 -14.12
CA ILE A 313 -17.75 -24.55 -15.24
C ILE A 313 -18.75 -24.50 -16.37
N ASP A 314 -18.34 -23.95 -17.51
CA ASP A 314 -19.13 -23.88 -18.73
C ASP A 314 -18.60 -24.89 -19.73
N TYR A 315 -19.49 -25.83 -20.12
CA TYR A 315 -19.17 -26.87 -21.09
C TYR A 315 -19.70 -26.49 -22.47
N PRO A 316 -18.90 -26.64 -23.52
CA PRO A 316 -19.44 -26.46 -24.87
C PRO A 316 -20.52 -27.54 -25.16
N ASN A 317 -21.66 -27.09 -25.67
CA ASN A 317 -22.86 -27.88 -25.97
C ASN A 317 -22.63 -29.07 -26.91
N SER A 318 -22.20 -30.23 -26.40
CA SER A 318 -22.33 -31.48 -27.12
C SER A 318 -22.92 -32.54 -26.17
N SER A 319 -24.02 -33.16 -26.61
CA SER A 319 -24.76 -34.17 -25.84
C SER A 319 -23.91 -35.39 -25.47
N ALA A 320 -22.92 -35.74 -26.26
CA ALA A 320 -22.01 -36.84 -25.97
C ALA A 320 -21.00 -36.49 -24.85
N LEU A 321 -20.62 -35.24 -24.73
CA LEU A 321 -19.70 -34.75 -23.69
C LEU A 321 -20.39 -34.67 -22.32
N ALA A 322 -21.66 -34.32 -22.30
CA ALA A 322 -22.43 -34.21 -21.05
C ALA A 322 -22.49 -35.54 -20.29
N VAL A 323 -22.58 -36.64 -20.99
CA VAL A 323 -22.61 -38.00 -20.38
C VAL A 323 -21.23 -38.36 -19.80
N VAL A 324 -20.15 -38.05 -20.50
CA VAL A 324 -18.77 -38.29 -20.00
C VAL A 324 -18.45 -37.41 -18.80
N VAL A 325 -18.88 -36.18 -18.82
CA VAL A 325 -18.72 -35.24 -17.69
C VAL A 325 -19.55 -35.68 -16.49
N ASP A 326 -20.82 -36.13 -16.70
CA ASP A 326 -21.69 -36.62 -15.62
C ASP A 326 -21.10 -37.85 -14.92
N GLN A 327 -20.42 -38.73 -15.67
CA GLN A 327 -19.79 -39.93 -15.09
C GLN A 327 -18.50 -39.62 -14.30
N ASN A 328 -17.91 -38.44 -14.51
CA ASN A 328 -16.61 -38.06 -13.97
C ASN A 328 -16.62 -36.70 -13.24
N LYS A 329 -17.75 -36.31 -12.70
CA LYS A 329 -17.92 -35.02 -11.95
C LYS A 329 -16.92 -34.86 -10.80
N SER A 330 -16.50 -35.95 -10.19
CA SER A 330 -15.50 -35.95 -9.11
C SER A 330 -14.10 -35.49 -9.56
N LEU A 331 -13.87 -35.43 -10.85
CA LEU A 331 -12.59 -35.06 -11.46
C LEU A 331 -12.51 -33.58 -11.82
N LEU A 332 -13.64 -32.91 -11.79
CA LEU A 332 -13.70 -31.49 -12.09
C LEU A 332 -13.20 -30.63 -10.94
N PRO A 333 -12.77 -29.39 -11.20
CA PRO A 333 -12.35 -28.46 -10.16
C PRO A 333 -13.43 -28.31 -9.10
N LYS A 334 -12.99 -28.08 -7.87
CA LYS A 334 -13.86 -27.82 -6.73
C LYS A 334 -14.76 -26.62 -7.02
N ILE A 335 -16.06 -26.74 -6.76
CA ILE A 335 -17.02 -25.66 -7.05
C ILE A 335 -16.95 -24.56 -6.02
N SER A 336 -16.79 -24.88 -4.75
CA SER A 336 -16.70 -23.86 -3.70
C SER A 336 -15.63 -24.21 -2.67
N GLU A 337 -15.00 -23.18 -2.19
CA GLU A 337 -14.02 -23.25 -1.12
C GLU A 337 -14.31 -22.13 -0.12
N ASN A 338 -14.51 -22.49 1.12
CA ASN A 338 -14.64 -21.55 2.23
C ASN A 338 -13.48 -21.75 3.18
N SER A 339 -12.73 -20.71 3.41
CA SER A 339 -11.59 -20.73 4.33
C SER A 339 -11.80 -19.76 5.46
N THR A 340 -11.66 -20.23 6.69
CA THR A 340 -11.66 -19.39 7.88
C THR A 340 -10.32 -19.51 8.58
N SER A 341 -9.64 -18.38 8.74
CA SER A 341 -8.36 -18.28 9.44
C SER A 341 -8.54 -17.48 10.72
N ILE A 342 -8.10 -18.03 11.83
CA ILE A 342 -8.14 -17.38 13.14
C ILE A 342 -6.70 -17.17 13.60
N THR A 343 -6.34 -15.91 13.83
CA THR A 343 -5.03 -15.54 14.37
C THR A 343 -5.20 -14.99 15.76
N VAL A 344 -4.46 -15.56 16.71
CA VAL A 344 -4.35 -15.04 18.07
C VAL A 344 -2.98 -14.42 18.23
N THR A 345 -2.93 -13.18 18.68
CA THR A 345 -1.67 -12.43 18.89
C THR A 345 -1.62 -11.92 20.32
N ASP A 346 -0.54 -12.23 21.03
CA ASP A 346 -0.22 -11.64 22.32
C ASP A 346 0.55 -10.34 22.11
N THR A 347 -0.19 -9.23 22.05
CA THR A 347 0.34 -7.90 21.75
C THR A 347 1.02 -7.27 22.96
N ARG A 348 1.97 -6.39 22.70
CA ARG A 348 2.67 -5.56 23.70
C ARG A 348 2.24 -4.12 23.54
N ARG A 349 1.79 -3.48 24.63
CA ARG A 349 1.46 -2.06 24.66
C ARG A 349 2.56 -1.28 25.37
N ILE A 350 2.94 -0.14 24.81
CA ILE A 350 3.92 0.72 25.44
C ILE A 350 3.35 1.27 26.74
N LYS A 351 4.14 1.22 27.81
CA LYS A 351 3.75 1.67 29.16
C LYS A 351 4.53 2.91 29.59
N GLU A 352 5.82 2.95 29.26
CA GLU A 352 6.71 4.01 29.69
C GLU A 352 7.84 4.21 28.67
N ILE A 353 8.18 5.45 28.41
CA ILE A 353 9.42 5.84 27.73
C ILE A 353 10.19 6.70 28.71
N GLU A 354 11.43 6.30 29.02
CA GLU A 354 12.34 7.04 29.86
C GLU A 354 13.54 7.55 29.05
N ILE A 355 13.73 8.84 28.98
CA ILE A 355 14.96 9.47 28.48
C ILE A 355 15.83 9.72 29.69
N ILE A 356 16.91 8.96 29.81
CA ILE A 356 17.74 8.90 31.01
C ILE A 356 18.25 10.29 31.41
N GLY A 357 17.90 10.69 32.64
CA GLY A 357 18.27 11.98 33.22
C GLY A 357 17.52 13.20 32.68
N LYS A 358 16.48 13.01 31.85
CA LYS A 358 15.70 14.12 31.27
C LYS A 358 14.22 14.05 31.59
N SER A 359 13.52 12.97 31.17
CA SER A 359 12.08 12.88 31.32
C SER A 359 11.58 11.44 31.24
N LYS A 360 10.35 11.25 31.75
CA LYS A 360 9.60 10.01 31.62
C LYS A 360 8.23 10.28 31.03
N MET A 361 7.75 9.40 30.19
CA MET A 361 6.42 9.45 29.60
C MET A 361 5.68 8.18 29.96
N PHE A 362 4.50 8.31 30.54
CA PHE A 362 3.65 7.21 30.96
C PHE A 362 2.41 7.15 30.08
N PHE A 363 2.05 5.95 29.62
CA PHE A 363 0.88 5.70 28.78
C PHE A 363 -0.16 4.95 29.59
N GLU A 364 -1.33 5.54 29.76
CA GLU A 364 -2.45 4.99 30.51
C GLU A 364 -3.58 4.57 29.58
N TYR A 365 -4.02 3.33 29.70
CA TYR A 365 -5.07 2.74 28.85
C TYR A 365 -6.35 2.49 29.63
N GLU A 366 -7.47 2.55 28.94
CA GLU A 366 -8.78 2.16 29.42
C GLU A 366 -9.28 0.94 28.65
N ASN A 367 -9.62 -0.13 29.35
CA ASN A 367 -10.15 -1.36 28.78
C ASN A 367 -11.65 -1.23 28.49
N GLY A 368 -12.20 -2.15 27.69
CA GLY A 368 -13.63 -2.26 27.45
C GLY A 368 -14.11 -1.42 26.27
N ARG A 369 -13.37 -1.42 25.17
CA ARG A 369 -13.87 -0.84 23.90
C ARG A 369 -15.12 -1.58 23.43
N GLU A 370 -16.08 -0.80 22.92
CA GLU A 370 -17.38 -1.30 22.46
C GLU A 370 -17.40 -1.71 20.98
N ASP A 371 -16.37 -1.35 20.20
CA ASP A 371 -16.24 -1.68 18.79
C ASP A 371 -15.55 -3.04 18.53
N THR A 372 -15.61 -3.94 19.50
CA THR A 372 -14.95 -5.25 19.48
C THR A 372 -15.79 -6.38 18.89
N ASN A 373 -17.03 -6.12 18.51
CA ASN A 373 -18.00 -7.13 18.07
C ASN A 373 -17.67 -7.85 16.75
N TYR A 374 -16.54 -7.51 16.14
CA TYR A 374 -16.05 -8.18 14.91
C TYR A 374 -15.27 -9.48 15.18
N VAL A 375 -15.02 -9.79 16.44
CA VAL A 375 -14.29 -11.01 16.81
C VAL A 375 -15.31 -12.00 17.35
N GLY A 376 -15.66 -13.00 16.56
CA GLY A 376 -16.61 -14.02 16.96
C GLY A 376 -16.15 -14.80 18.19
N GLY A 377 -17.04 -14.91 19.19
CA GLY A 377 -16.89 -15.77 20.35
C GLY A 377 -16.76 -15.05 21.70
N ASP A 378 -17.08 -15.76 22.76
CA ASP A 378 -17.13 -15.30 24.18
C ASP A 378 -15.75 -14.87 24.74
N ASN A 379 -14.67 -15.01 23.97
CA ASN A 379 -13.32 -14.56 24.27
C ASN A 379 -12.93 -13.28 23.53
N ALA A 380 -13.91 -12.44 23.20
CA ALA A 380 -13.64 -11.10 22.68
C ALA A 380 -12.68 -10.40 23.62
N THR A 381 -11.45 -10.34 23.19
CA THR A 381 -10.36 -9.73 23.94
C THR A 381 -10.73 -8.29 24.24
N LYS A 382 -10.49 -7.89 25.45
CA LYS A 382 -10.80 -6.57 25.98
C LYS A 382 -9.85 -5.58 25.31
N LEU A 383 -10.12 -5.16 24.09
CA LEU A 383 -9.39 -4.10 23.43
C LEU A 383 -9.41 -2.86 24.33
N SER A 384 -8.34 -2.11 24.32
CA SER A 384 -8.20 -0.88 25.09
C SER A 384 -8.07 0.32 24.16
N LYS A 385 -8.36 1.49 24.71
CA LYS A 385 -8.09 2.78 24.10
C LYS A 385 -7.10 3.56 24.97
N LEU A 386 -6.27 4.35 24.36
CA LEU A 386 -5.34 5.21 25.08
C LEU A 386 -6.13 6.32 25.80
N LYS A 387 -5.95 6.42 27.12
CA LYS A 387 -6.67 7.41 27.94
C LYS A 387 -5.86 8.65 28.17
N ASN A 388 -4.61 8.49 28.61
CA ASN A 388 -3.73 9.62 28.92
C ASN A 388 -2.27 9.29 28.50
N ILE A 389 -1.53 10.36 28.22
CA ILE A 389 -0.07 10.36 28.21
C ILE A 389 0.37 11.39 29.26
N VAL A 390 1.17 10.97 30.25
CA VAL A 390 1.72 11.86 31.27
C VAL A 390 3.21 12.00 31.04
N ILE A 391 3.68 13.24 30.85
CA ILE A 391 5.09 13.57 30.63
C ILE A 391 5.63 14.22 31.88
N GLN A 392 6.59 13.58 32.52
CA GLN A 392 7.26 14.04 33.71
C GLN A 392 8.68 14.49 33.38
N GLY A 393 8.98 15.75 33.70
CA GLY A 393 10.34 16.25 33.66
C GLY A 393 11.15 15.86 34.90
N THR A 394 12.33 16.44 35.05
CA THR A 394 13.16 16.28 36.26
C THR A 394 12.53 16.92 37.48
N ASP A 395 11.64 17.89 37.29
CA ASP A 395 10.84 18.54 38.33
C ASP A 395 9.37 18.20 38.12
N SER A 396 8.81 17.32 38.96
CA SER A 396 7.42 16.83 38.87
C SER A 396 6.35 17.91 39.12
N ARG A 397 6.74 19.13 39.51
CA ARG A 397 5.80 20.26 39.62
C ARG A 397 5.30 20.76 38.27
N TYR A 398 6.02 20.46 37.19
CA TYR A 398 5.75 20.92 35.84
C TYR A 398 5.37 19.76 34.89
N ASP A 399 4.73 18.70 35.43
CA ASP A 399 4.28 17.60 34.61
C ASP A 399 3.21 18.06 33.61
N GLU A 400 3.25 17.51 32.43
CA GLU A 400 2.24 17.68 31.38
C GLU A 400 1.40 16.41 31.24
N LYS A 401 0.12 16.57 30.99
CA LYS A 401 -0.80 15.45 30.74
C LYS A 401 -1.62 15.71 29.49
N TYR A 402 -1.65 14.73 28.59
CA TYR A 402 -2.53 14.71 27.44
C TYR A 402 -3.64 13.69 27.68
N SER A 403 -4.90 14.12 27.61
CA SER A 403 -6.09 13.28 27.76
C SER A 403 -6.79 13.13 26.42
N PHE A 404 -7.19 11.91 26.12
CA PHE A 404 -7.83 11.53 24.85
C PHE A 404 -9.29 11.19 25.10
N ASN A 405 -10.19 11.92 24.45
CA ASN A 405 -11.64 11.68 24.55
C ASN A 405 -12.15 11.08 23.25
N TYR A 406 -13.09 10.16 23.39
CA TYR A 406 -13.60 9.35 22.29
C TYR A 406 -15.12 9.40 22.21
N ALA A 407 -15.61 9.18 20.99
CA ALA A 407 -17.02 8.94 20.72
C ALA A 407 -17.18 7.63 19.92
N TYR A 408 -18.29 6.93 20.13
CA TYR A 408 -18.68 5.81 19.28
C TYR A 408 -19.72 6.28 18.26
N LYS A 409 -19.53 5.87 17.02
CA LYS A 409 -20.56 5.95 15.98
C LYS A 409 -21.11 4.55 15.76
N GLU A 410 -22.44 4.44 15.66
CA GLU A 410 -23.15 3.18 15.60
C GLU A 410 -23.86 3.00 14.26
N ASN A 411 -23.86 1.76 13.75
CA ASN A 411 -24.68 1.36 12.62
C ASN A 411 -25.20 -0.07 12.89
N GLY A 412 -26.45 -0.15 13.37
CA GLY A 412 -27.01 -1.41 13.82
C GLY A 412 -26.19 -1.99 14.98
N PRO A 413 -25.76 -3.26 14.91
CA PRO A 413 -24.96 -3.88 15.97
C PRO A 413 -23.48 -3.46 15.95
N TYR A 414 -23.05 -2.67 14.98
CA TYR A 414 -21.64 -2.33 14.77
C TYR A 414 -21.33 -0.95 15.33
N LYS A 415 -20.25 -0.87 16.09
CA LYS A 415 -19.72 0.38 16.64
C LYS A 415 -18.32 0.62 16.11
N ARG A 416 -17.94 1.87 15.97
CA ARG A 416 -16.59 2.30 15.59
C ARG A 416 -16.12 3.41 16.54
N LEU A 417 -14.87 3.31 16.97
CA LEU A 417 -14.23 4.27 17.89
C LEU A 417 -13.66 5.45 17.12
N PHE A 418 -14.02 6.67 17.51
CA PHE A 418 -13.51 7.92 16.94
C PHE A 418 -12.87 8.78 18.03
N LEU A 419 -11.71 9.38 17.74
CA LEU A 419 -11.09 10.36 18.59
C LEU A 419 -11.84 11.70 18.48
N SER A 420 -12.42 12.19 19.54
CA SER A 420 -13.22 13.43 19.53
C SER A 420 -12.44 14.67 19.98
N SER A 421 -11.51 14.52 20.93
CA SER A 421 -10.63 15.60 21.35
C SER A 421 -9.34 15.12 21.97
N VAL A 422 -8.32 15.97 21.94
CA VAL A 422 -7.06 15.81 22.65
C VAL A 422 -6.85 17.04 23.52
N GLU A 423 -6.78 16.85 24.83
CA GLU A 423 -6.66 17.93 25.81
C GLU A 423 -5.27 17.90 26.44
N LYS A 424 -4.56 19.03 26.40
CA LYS A 424 -3.34 19.23 27.16
C LYS A 424 -3.65 19.89 28.49
N MET A 425 -3.08 19.35 29.54
CA MET A 425 -3.16 19.89 30.92
C MET A 425 -1.75 20.05 31.47
N ASN A 426 -1.52 21.15 32.14
CA ASN A 426 -0.28 21.40 32.85
C ASN A 426 -0.51 21.28 34.37
N LYS A 427 0.43 20.65 35.07
CA LYS A 427 0.36 20.54 36.54
C LYS A 427 0.76 21.83 37.18
N ASN A 428 -0.10 22.37 38.05
CA ASN A 428 0.17 23.57 38.85
C ASN A 428 -0.26 23.28 40.29
N ASN A 429 0.68 23.40 41.24
CA ASN A 429 0.44 23.14 42.67
C ASN A 429 -0.26 21.79 42.98
N GLY A 430 0.09 20.74 42.25
CA GLY A 430 -0.44 19.38 42.44
C GLY A 430 -1.72 19.05 41.66
N SER A 431 -2.38 20.04 41.05
CA SER A 431 -3.58 19.83 40.22
C SER A 431 -3.30 20.08 38.76
N TYR A 432 -3.96 19.30 37.89
CA TYR A 432 -3.88 19.51 36.45
C TYR A 432 -4.89 20.57 36.02
N ILE A 433 -4.42 21.59 35.31
CA ILE A 433 -5.24 22.67 34.75
C ILE A 433 -5.15 22.54 33.22
N GLN A 434 -6.32 22.59 32.56
CA GLN A 434 -6.38 22.56 31.10
C GLN A 434 -5.66 23.75 30.50
N ASP A 435 -4.73 23.51 29.62
CA ASP A 435 -3.97 24.49 28.85
C ASP A 435 -4.65 24.74 27.49
N PHE A 436 -4.81 23.67 26.70
CA PHE A 436 -5.47 23.76 25.40
C PHE A 436 -6.11 22.43 24.98
N ASN A 437 -6.93 22.49 23.94
CA ASN A 437 -7.51 21.30 23.33
C ASN A 437 -7.55 21.38 21.79
N TYR A 438 -7.42 20.21 21.16
CA TYR A 438 -7.82 19.95 19.79
C TYR A 438 -9.22 19.34 19.81
N GLN A 439 -10.12 19.78 18.90
CA GLN A 439 -11.42 19.16 18.70
C GLN A 439 -11.52 18.63 17.27
N LEU A 440 -12.10 17.46 17.12
CA LEU A 440 -12.13 16.72 15.87
C LEU A 440 -13.57 16.43 15.47
N ASP A 441 -13.90 16.69 14.21
CA ASP A 441 -15.20 16.38 13.65
C ASP A 441 -15.04 15.50 12.40
N TYR A 442 -15.99 14.59 12.20
CA TYR A 442 -15.95 13.59 11.12
C TYR A 442 -17.21 13.67 10.29
N TYR A 443 -17.10 13.33 9.02
CA TYR A 443 -18.27 13.19 8.17
C TYR A 443 -19.24 12.14 8.71
N ASN A 444 -20.55 12.39 8.48
CA ASN A 444 -21.58 11.54 9.01
C ASN A 444 -21.60 10.15 8.38
N HIS A 445 -21.99 9.20 9.18
CA HIS A 445 -22.22 7.82 8.77
C HIS A 445 -23.67 7.66 8.32
N THR A 446 -23.88 7.38 7.02
CA THR A 446 -25.20 7.16 6.42
C THR A 446 -25.37 5.78 5.81
N LEU A 447 -24.51 4.81 6.18
CA LEU A 447 -24.58 3.45 5.63
C LEU A 447 -25.72 2.67 6.26
N SER A 448 -26.59 2.09 5.43
CA SER A 448 -27.70 1.24 5.85
C SER A 448 -27.33 -0.22 6.10
N THR A 449 -26.10 -0.65 5.74
CA THR A 449 -25.62 -2.01 5.93
C THR A 449 -24.12 -2.05 6.21
N PRO A 450 -23.70 -2.76 7.27
CA PRO A 450 -22.28 -2.99 7.49
C PRO A 450 -21.77 -3.99 6.46
N LEU A 451 -20.54 -3.77 6.06
CA LEU A 451 -19.84 -4.51 5.05
C LEU A 451 -19.14 -5.71 5.67
N ILE A 452 -19.81 -6.83 5.64
CA ILE A 452 -19.26 -8.12 6.06
C ILE A 452 -18.97 -8.91 4.79
N SER A 453 -17.75 -9.30 4.64
CA SER A 453 -17.13 -10.14 3.60
C SER A 453 -16.49 -9.41 2.43
N GLY A 454 -15.28 -9.78 2.17
CA GLY A 454 -14.27 -9.38 1.19
C GLY A 454 -14.62 -9.19 -0.27
N LYS A 455 -15.87 -9.13 -0.65
CA LYS A 455 -16.27 -8.63 -1.97
C LYS A 455 -16.07 -7.13 -1.97
N GLU A 456 -15.61 -6.57 -3.09
CA GLU A 456 -15.58 -5.13 -3.33
C GLU A 456 -16.86 -4.49 -2.82
N ILE A 457 -16.77 -3.99 -1.64
CA ILE A 457 -17.79 -3.17 -1.12
C ILE A 457 -17.50 -1.80 -1.69
N PHE A 458 -17.84 -1.68 -2.94
CA PHE A 458 -18.20 -0.40 -3.46
C PHE A 458 -19.27 0.12 -2.54
N PHE A 459 -19.00 1.23 -1.88
CA PHE A 459 -20.01 2.01 -1.26
C PHE A 459 -21.16 2.12 -2.27
N LYS A 460 -22.19 1.30 -2.13
CA LYS A 460 -23.45 1.59 -2.80
C LYS A 460 -23.97 2.86 -2.15
N CYS A 461 -23.51 3.98 -2.69
CA CYS A 461 -24.15 5.24 -2.37
C CYS A 461 -25.63 5.11 -2.66
N PRO A 462 -26.51 5.44 -1.72
CA PRO A 462 -27.92 5.58 -2.05
C PRO A 462 -28.03 6.58 -3.19
N GLY A 463 -28.51 6.13 -4.35
CA GLY A 463 -28.84 7.01 -5.48
C GLY A 463 -27.79 7.19 -6.56
N ASN A 464 -27.03 6.19 -6.95
CA ASN A 464 -26.21 6.18 -8.17
C ASN A 464 -25.18 7.32 -8.37
N ILE A 465 -24.86 8.10 -7.34
CA ILE A 465 -23.88 9.19 -7.44
C ILE A 465 -22.64 8.82 -6.64
N PRO A 466 -21.54 8.40 -7.32
CA PRO A 466 -20.32 7.94 -6.64
C PRO A 466 -19.56 9.05 -5.91
N VAL A 467 -19.87 10.30 -6.19
CA VAL A 467 -19.04 11.45 -5.81
C VAL A 467 -19.20 11.86 -4.35
N GLY A 468 -20.24 11.42 -3.66
CA GLY A 468 -20.52 11.86 -2.28
C GLY A 468 -20.18 10.89 -1.17
N CYS A 469 -19.80 9.66 -1.48
CA CYS A 469 -19.62 8.62 -0.48
C CYS A 469 -18.16 8.33 -0.08
N SER A 470 -17.20 8.85 -0.80
CA SER A 470 -15.79 8.65 -0.52
C SER A 470 -15.30 9.31 0.77
N ASN A 471 -16.08 10.21 1.34
CA ASN A 471 -15.73 10.92 2.57
C ASN A 471 -16.41 10.41 3.84
N ILE A 472 -17.23 9.36 3.76
CA ILE A 472 -17.92 8.79 4.93
C ILE A 472 -16.91 8.43 6.03
N GLU A 473 -17.20 8.85 7.27
CA GLU A 473 -16.37 8.63 8.46
C GLU A 473 -14.96 9.24 8.41
N LEU A 474 -14.57 9.92 7.34
CA LEU A 474 -13.29 10.62 7.28
C LEU A 474 -13.29 11.85 8.19
N LEU A 475 -12.11 12.24 8.64
CA LEU A 475 -11.91 13.45 9.42
C LEU A 475 -12.31 14.68 8.60
N LYS A 476 -13.33 15.39 9.06
CA LYS A 476 -13.88 16.57 8.39
C LYS A 476 -13.15 17.85 8.80
N SER A 477 -12.90 18.02 10.08
CA SER A 477 -12.23 19.23 10.53
C SER A 477 -11.46 19.06 11.85
N ILE A 478 -10.48 19.92 12.03
CA ILE A 478 -9.71 20.09 13.26
C ILE A 478 -9.86 21.53 13.72
N ILE A 479 -10.23 21.71 14.97
CA ILE A 479 -10.16 22.98 15.68
C ILE A 479 -8.90 22.95 16.53
N TYR A 480 -8.02 23.91 16.31
CA TYR A 480 -6.72 24.01 16.98
C TYR A 480 -6.83 24.71 18.33
N PRO A 481 -5.80 24.60 19.19
CA PRO A 481 -5.71 25.34 20.46
C PRO A 481 -5.90 26.85 20.31
N THR A 482 -5.44 27.41 19.20
CA THR A 482 -5.59 28.81 18.80
C THR A 482 -7.02 29.22 18.42
N LYS A 483 -7.98 28.29 18.47
CA LYS A 483 -9.37 28.41 18.06
C LYS A 483 -9.58 28.50 16.54
N GLY A 484 -8.54 28.51 15.73
CA GLY A 484 -8.64 28.38 14.28
C GLY A 484 -9.12 26.99 13.89
N LYS A 485 -9.68 26.86 12.69
CA LYS A 485 -10.20 25.58 12.16
C LYS A 485 -9.65 25.30 10.75
N SER A 486 -9.23 24.08 10.52
CA SER A 486 -9.00 23.53 9.19
C SER A 486 -10.11 22.52 8.85
N GLU A 487 -10.72 22.68 7.69
CA GLU A 487 -11.79 21.80 7.18
C GLU A 487 -11.35 21.17 5.89
N PHE A 488 -11.44 19.83 5.82
CA PHE A 488 -11.00 19.01 4.69
C PHE A 488 -12.21 18.65 3.83
N VAL A 489 -12.15 18.95 2.55
CA VAL A 489 -13.12 18.49 1.56
C VAL A 489 -12.43 17.45 0.68
N TYR A 490 -12.94 16.24 0.71
CA TYR A 490 -12.38 15.12 -0.05
C TYR A 490 -13.18 14.86 -1.33
N GLU A 491 -12.52 14.17 -2.26
CA GLU A 491 -13.14 13.62 -3.44
C GLU A 491 -12.53 12.25 -3.77
N THR A 492 -13.27 11.45 -4.55
CA THR A 492 -12.76 10.16 -5.04
C THR A 492 -11.62 10.37 -6.03
N GLY A 493 -10.56 9.58 -5.91
CA GLY A 493 -9.46 9.60 -6.85
C GLY A 493 -9.89 9.27 -8.27
N THR A 494 -9.29 9.92 -9.26
CA THR A 494 -9.57 9.71 -10.68
C THR A 494 -8.31 9.38 -11.45
N TYR A 495 -8.43 8.53 -12.48
CA TYR A 495 -7.32 8.16 -13.34
C TYR A 495 -7.75 8.04 -14.80
N SER A 496 -6.81 8.34 -15.71
CA SER A 496 -6.97 8.18 -17.16
C SER A 496 -5.95 7.19 -17.73
N PHE A 497 -5.00 6.74 -16.91
CA PHE A 497 -3.93 5.83 -17.30
C PHE A 497 -3.91 4.61 -16.40
N VAL A 498 -3.58 3.46 -16.99
CA VAL A 498 -3.47 2.17 -16.31
C VAL A 498 -2.14 1.50 -16.65
N PRO A 499 -1.61 0.62 -15.80
CA PRO A 499 -0.40 -0.12 -16.13
C PRO A 499 -0.66 -1.08 -17.30
N GLN A 500 0.39 -1.37 -18.03
CA GLN A 500 0.36 -2.40 -19.06
C GLN A 500 0.27 -3.79 -18.42
N ILE A 501 -0.60 -4.65 -18.93
CA ILE A 501 -0.82 -6.02 -18.42
C ILE A 501 -0.53 -7.04 -19.51
N ASN A 502 -0.12 -8.27 -19.12
CA ASN A 502 0.09 -9.41 -20.01
C ASN A 502 1.03 -9.13 -21.20
N SER A 503 1.95 -8.18 -21.10
CA SER A 503 2.93 -7.90 -22.14
C SER A 503 4.22 -8.69 -21.93
N ILE A 504 4.76 -9.21 -22.99
CA ILE A 504 6.07 -9.90 -23.00
C ILE A 504 7.21 -8.86 -23.02
N ALA A 505 6.98 -7.71 -23.63
CA ALA A 505 7.96 -6.63 -23.67
C ALA A 505 7.91 -5.79 -22.38
N PRO A 506 9.06 -5.25 -21.93
CA PRO A 506 9.07 -4.31 -20.80
C PRO A 506 8.16 -3.12 -21.07
N ALA A 507 7.43 -2.67 -20.02
CA ALA A 507 6.57 -1.51 -20.12
C ALA A 507 7.42 -0.22 -20.23
N THR A 508 7.08 0.64 -21.19
CA THR A 508 7.75 1.95 -21.40
C THR A 508 6.95 3.12 -20.82
N GLY A 509 5.71 2.88 -20.41
CA GLY A 509 4.80 3.86 -19.81
C GLY A 509 3.47 3.22 -19.46
N ALA A 510 2.61 3.98 -18.79
CA ALA A 510 1.22 3.58 -18.59
C ALA A 510 0.42 3.74 -19.89
N VAL A 511 -0.62 2.93 -20.04
CA VAL A 511 -1.53 2.97 -21.19
C VAL A 511 -2.66 3.95 -20.90
N GLU A 512 -2.95 4.86 -21.83
CA GLU A 512 -4.12 5.71 -21.75
C GLU A 512 -5.37 4.89 -22.01
N LEU A 513 -6.37 5.06 -21.16
CA LEU A 513 -7.69 4.44 -21.35
C LEU A 513 -8.38 5.03 -22.58
N THR A 514 -9.03 4.18 -23.34
CA THR A 514 -9.85 4.56 -24.51
C THR A 514 -11.34 4.41 -24.27
N ASN A 515 -11.72 3.57 -23.30
CA ASN A 515 -13.12 3.37 -22.92
C ASN A 515 -13.37 3.94 -21.50
N PHE A 516 -14.39 4.75 -21.37
CA PHE A 516 -14.82 5.41 -20.13
C PHE A 516 -16.31 5.15 -19.83
N ASP A 517 -16.86 4.05 -20.33
CA ASP A 517 -18.25 3.68 -20.12
C ASP A 517 -18.54 3.31 -18.66
N GLU A 518 -17.54 2.92 -17.91
CA GLU A 518 -17.65 2.70 -16.46
C GLU A 518 -17.76 4.01 -15.64
N ASN A 519 -17.51 5.18 -16.24
CA ASN A 519 -17.68 6.45 -15.53
C ASN A 519 -19.17 6.79 -15.42
N PRO A 520 -19.75 6.75 -14.21
CA PRO A 520 -21.18 6.96 -14.02
C PRO A 520 -21.64 8.37 -14.37
N LEU A 521 -20.73 9.36 -14.37
CA LEU A 521 -21.06 10.74 -14.74
C LEU A 521 -21.19 10.95 -16.26
N ASN A 522 -20.80 9.96 -17.07
CA ASN A 522 -21.03 9.96 -18.52
C ASN A 522 -22.44 9.45 -18.88
N TRP A 523 -23.20 9.05 -17.89
CA TRP A 523 -24.52 8.50 -18.09
C TRP A 523 -25.57 9.31 -17.32
N ASP A 524 -26.74 9.44 -17.88
CA ASP A 524 -27.90 9.91 -17.13
C ASP A 524 -28.31 8.84 -16.10
N ASN A 525 -29.07 9.27 -15.11
CA ASN A 525 -29.57 8.36 -14.07
C ASN A 525 -30.20 7.12 -14.69
N THR A 526 -29.95 5.98 -14.09
CA THR A 526 -30.51 4.71 -14.52
C THR A 526 -32.03 4.80 -14.47
N ASN A 527 -32.66 4.64 -15.61
CA ASN A 527 -34.08 4.55 -15.73
C ASN A 527 -34.50 3.08 -15.64
N GLN A 528 -35.47 2.77 -14.80
CA GLN A 528 -36.04 1.43 -14.68
C GLN A 528 -37.42 1.41 -15.27
N VAL A 529 -37.67 0.44 -16.11
CA VAL A 529 -39.01 0.11 -16.61
C VAL A 529 -39.50 -1.08 -15.78
N THR A 530 -40.55 -0.85 -15.01
CA THR A 530 -41.17 -1.92 -14.22
C THR A 530 -42.43 -2.38 -14.94
N ALA A 531 -42.53 -3.70 -15.12
CA ALA A 531 -43.72 -4.43 -15.52
C ALA A 531 -44.35 -4.13 -16.91
N ILE A 532 -44.04 -4.98 -17.85
CA ILE A 532 -44.85 -5.16 -19.05
C ILE A 532 -45.67 -6.43 -18.85
N ASN A 533 -46.88 -6.28 -18.37
CA ASN A 533 -47.75 -7.42 -18.00
C ASN A 533 -48.49 -8.03 -19.18
N ASN A 534 -48.27 -7.62 -20.44
CA ASN A 534 -49.14 -8.05 -21.52
C ASN A 534 -48.41 -8.18 -22.87
N PHE A 535 -48.39 -9.38 -23.43
CA PHE A 535 -47.87 -9.64 -24.78
C PHE A 535 -48.72 -9.03 -25.90
N SER A 536 -50.01 -8.76 -25.64
CA SER A 536 -50.96 -8.19 -26.63
C SER A 536 -51.13 -6.69 -26.44
N GLY A 537 -50.60 -6.11 -25.39
CA GLY A 537 -50.91 -4.78 -24.92
C GLY A 537 -50.27 -3.63 -25.68
N THR A 538 -50.96 -2.51 -25.59
CA THR A 538 -50.52 -1.21 -26.03
C THR A 538 -49.65 -0.50 -25.01
N GLU A 539 -49.41 -1.12 -23.87
CA GLU A 539 -48.61 -0.51 -22.84
C GLU A 539 -47.13 -0.49 -23.20
N LYS A 540 -46.64 0.71 -23.29
CA LYS A 540 -45.33 1.05 -23.77
C LYS A 540 -44.70 1.96 -22.76
N TYR A 541 -43.50 1.59 -22.36
CA TYR A 541 -42.74 2.58 -21.66
C TYR A 541 -41.99 3.47 -22.63
N ALA A 542 -42.34 4.74 -22.60
CA ALA A 542 -41.69 5.75 -23.41
C ALA A 542 -40.50 6.34 -22.68
N PHE A 543 -39.38 6.40 -23.38
CA PHE A 543 -38.27 7.24 -23.01
C PHE A 543 -37.84 8.08 -24.23
N THR A 544 -37.25 9.23 -23.96
CA THR A 544 -36.87 10.16 -25.02
C THR A 544 -35.36 10.21 -25.15
N ILE A 545 -34.88 10.05 -26.37
CA ILE A 545 -33.48 10.30 -26.72
C ILE A 545 -33.39 11.76 -27.20
N PRO A 546 -32.63 12.63 -26.52
CA PRO A 546 -32.62 14.06 -26.79
C PRO A 546 -31.88 14.42 -28.07
N GLU A 547 -30.84 13.70 -28.44
CA GLU A 547 -29.96 14.02 -29.57
C GLU A 547 -29.67 12.79 -30.44
N ASN A 548 -29.37 13.04 -31.72
CA ASN A 548 -28.94 11.98 -32.63
C ASN A 548 -27.58 11.39 -32.21
N ASN A 549 -27.38 10.13 -32.51
CA ASN A 549 -26.17 9.36 -32.16
C ASN A 549 -25.93 9.19 -30.63
N THR A 550 -26.99 9.21 -29.85
CA THR A 550 -26.92 8.96 -28.42
C THR A 550 -26.71 7.46 -28.14
N TYR A 551 -25.69 7.15 -27.41
CA TYR A 551 -25.40 5.77 -27.01
C TYR A 551 -26.24 5.36 -25.80
N VAL A 552 -26.88 4.19 -25.89
CA VAL A 552 -27.74 3.64 -24.84
C VAL A 552 -27.24 2.23 -24.45
N ALA A 553 -27.03 2.02 -23.17
CA ALA A 553 -26.78 0.71 -22.62
C ALA A 553 -28.06 0.16 -21.97
N ILE A 554 -28.47 -1.03 -22.38
CA ILE A 554 -29.74 -1.67 -21.96
C ILE A 554 -29.37 -2.93 -21.17
N PHE A 555 -29.90 -3.06 -19.97
CA PHE A 555 -29.69 -4.18 -19.07
C PHE A 555 -31.02 -4.89 -18.80
N PRO A 556 -31.38 -5.95 -19.55
CA PRO A 556 -32.59 -6.71 -19.27
C PRO A 556 -32.42 -7.47 -17.95
N GLU A 557 -33.28 -7.21 -16.98
CA GLU A 557 -33.34 -7.96 -15.73
C GLU A 557 -34.46 -9.00 -15.86
N THR A 558 -34.11 -10.29 -15.74
CA THR A 558 -35.11 -11.37 -15.80
C THR A 558 -35.84 -11.53 -14.49
N ALA A 559 -37.12 -11.22 -14.45
CA ALA A 559 -38.03 -11.86 -13.52
C ALA A 559 -38.46 -13.22 -14.12
N SER A 560 -38.72 -14.20 -13.31
CA SER A 560 -39.09 -15.57 -13.69
C SER A 560 -40.26 -15.57 -14.68
N ILE A 561 -39.96 -15.56 -15.98
CA ILE A 561 -40.98 -15.80 -17.00
C ILE A 561 -40.98 -17.32 -17.24
N SER A 562 -41.78 -18.02 -16.51
CA SER A 562 -42.00 -19.41 -16.71
C SER A 562 -42.82 -19.66 -17.98
N GLN A 563 -42.34 -20.53 -18.84
CA GLN A 563 -43.03 -21.33 -19.84
C GLN A 563 -43.03 -20.86 -21.30
N TYR A 564 -42.61 -19.60 -21.69
CA TYR A 564 -42.69 -19.20 -23.09
C TYR A 564 -41.41 -18.50 -23.58
N ALA A 565 -41.05 -18.73 -24.85
CA ALA A 565 -40.02 -17.97 -25.51
C ALA A 565 -40.52 -16.53 -25.76
N TRP A 566 -39.70 -15.54 -25.39
CA TRP A 566 -40.03 -14.13 -25.52
C TRP A 566 -38.86 -13.32 -26.12
N THR A 567 -39.19 -12.18 -26.65
CA THR A 567 -38.21 -11.21 -27.14
C THR A 567 -38.58 -9.81 -26.66
N LEU A 568 -37.61 -9.08 -26.08
CA LEU A 568 -37.77 -7.67 -25.79
C LEU A 568 -37.42 -6.86 -27.03
N LYS A 569 -38.36 -6.07 -27.55
CA LYS A 569 -38.16 -5.21 -28.69
C LYS A 569 -38.04 -3.74 -28.31
N LEU A 570 -37.13 -3.03 -28.96
CA LEU A 570 -37.00 -1.58 -28.90
C LEU A 570 -37.70 -0.97 -30.15
N LEU A 571 -38.66 -0.11 -29.92
CA LEU A 571 -39.46 0.54 -30.95
C LEU A 571 -39.25 2.05 -30.89
N LYS A 572 -39.17 2.71 -32.06
CA LYS A 572 -39.16 4.18 -32.19
C LYS A 572 -40.50 4.63 -32.74
N LYS A 573 -41.05 5.71 -32.19
CA LYS A 573 -42.27 6.34 -32.70
C LYS A 573 -41.95 7.25 -33.88
N GLU A 574 -42.43 6.94 -35.06
CA GLU A 574 -42.23 7.70 -36.29
C GLU A 574 -43.56 7.91 -36.99
N GLY A 575 -44.03 9.16 -37.13
CA GLY A 575 -45.27 9.47 -37.84
C GLY A 575 -46.52 8.78 -37.29
N GLY A 576 -46.58 8.48 -36.00
CA GLY A 576 -47.69 7.76 -35.38
C GLY A 576 -47.56 6.24 -35.37
N ASN A 577 -46.56 5.67 -36.07
CA ASN A 577 -46.24 4.24 -36.12
C ASN A 577 -45.08 3.91 -35.18
N TYR A 578 -44.98 2.64 -34.81
CA TYR A 578 -43.89 2.11 -33.97
C TYR A 578 -42.99 1.21 -34.78
N ILE A 579 -41.80 1.69 -35.07
CA ILE A 579 -40.84 1.01 -35.92
C ILE A 579 -39.79 0.32 -35.02
N GLU A 580 -39.56 -0.98 -35.27
CA GLU A 580 -38.56 -1.75 -34.52
C GLU A 580 -37.15 -1.27 -34.86
N LYS A 581 -36.38 -0.95 -33.81
CA LYS A 581 -34.96 -0.53 -33.89
C LYS A 581 -34.01 -1.56 -33.26
N GLY A 582 -34.53 -2.58 -32.59
CA GLY A 582 -33.75 -3.66 -32.04
C GLY A 582 -34.60 -4.69 -31.31
N ALA A 583 -34.05 -5.89 -31.16
CA ALA A 583 -34.60 -6.98 -30.38
C ALA A 583 -33.53 -7.54 -29.48
N PHE A 584 -33.86 -7.77 -28.20
CA PHE A 584 -32.94 -8.16 -27.18
C PHE A 584 -33.50 -9.33 -26.37
N GLY A 585 -32.66 -10.26 -25.98
CA GLY A 585 -32.99 -11.36 -25.11
C GLY A 585 -33.98 -12.32 -25.76
N THR A 586 -33.57 -13.56 -25.93
CA THR A 586 -34.46 -14.67 -26.27
C THR A 586 -34.30 -15.70 -25.19
N ALA A 587 -35.39 -15.95 -24.44
CA ALA A 587 -35.42 -17.07 -23.50
C ALA A 587 -35.97 -18.30 -24.23
N LEU A 588 -35.24 -19.41 -24.19
CA LEU A 588 -35.67 -20.72 -24.66
C LEU A 588 -36.44 -21.46 -23.56
N LEU A 589 -37.46 -22.18 -23.97
CA LEU A 589 -38.29 -23.01 -23.12
C LEU A 589 -37.49 -24.02 -22.28
N GLY A 590 -37.73 -24.05 -20.99
CA GLY A 590 -37.55 -25.22 -20.16
C GLY A 590 -36.33 -25.32 -19.27
N GLN A 591 -35.43 -24.34 -19.27
CA GLN A 591 -34.33 -24.26 -18.32
C GLN A 591 -34.14 -22.80 -17.88
N GLY A 592 -34.41 -22.53 -16.64
CA GLY A 592 -34.66 -21.22 -16.03
C GLY A 592 -33.44 -20.35 -15.80
N GLU A 593 -32.56 -20.19 -16.75
CA GLU A 593 -31.46 -19.22 -16.64
C GLU A 593 -31.21 -18.55 -17.99
N SER A 594 -31.81 -17.37 -18.18
CA SER A 594 -31.26 -16.41 -19.11
C SER A 594 -30.28 -15.50 -18.38
N VAL A 595 -29.02 -15.61 -18.73
CA VAL A 595 -27.99 -14.70 -18.24
C VAL A 595 -28.31 -13.29 -18.74
N PRO A 596 -28.41 -12.25 -17.88
CA PRO A 596 -28.60 -10.88 -18.33
C PRO A 596 -27.42 -10.47 -19.19
N GLN A 597 -27.69 -10.13 -20.45
CA GLN A 597 -26.69 -9.59 -21.36
C GLN A 597 -26.89 -8.07 -21.47
N GLU A 598 -25.81 -7.32 -21.41
CA GLU A 598 -25.82 -5.91 -21.72
C GLU A 598 -25.91 -5.73 -23.25
N TYR A 599 -26.86 -4.91 -23.71
CA TYR A 599 -26.99 -4.53 -25.11
C TYR A 599 -26.70 -3.06 -25.28
N ASN A 600 -25.77 -2.76 -26.15
CA ASN A 600 -25.34 -1.39 -26.44
C ASN A 600 -25.82 -0.97 -27.83
N LYS A 601 -26.39 0.20 -27.93
CA LYS A 601 -26.91 0.70 -29.22
C LYS A 601 -26.82 2.24 -29.30
N THR A 602 -26.43 2.73 -30.48
CA THR A 602 -26.52 4.15 -30.81
C THR A 602 -27.89 4.45 -31.42
N LEU A 603 -28.60 5.41 -30.84
CA LEU A 603 -29.96 5.77 -31.23
C LEU A 603 -30.04 7.21 -31.77
N GLU A 604 -31.02 7.45 -32.63
CA GLU A 604 -31.35 8.79 -33.08
C GLU A 604 -32.27 9.50 -32.08
N ALA A 605 -32.33 10.81 -32.14
CA ALA A 605 -33.30 11.58 -31.35
C ALA A 605 -34.75 11.12 -31.62
N GLY A 606 -35.54 11.07 -30.56
CA GLY A 606 -36.94 10.67 -30.68
C GLY A 606 -37.49 9.94 -29.45
N GLU A 607 -38.71 9.52 -29.56
CA GLU A 607 -39.47 8.81 -28.55
C GLU A 607 -39.37 7.30 -28.81
N TYR A 608 -38.94 6.53 -27.78
CA TYR A 608 -38.68 5.10 -27.84
C TYR A 608 -39.52 4.34 -26.81
N TYR A 609 -39.73 3.05 -27.10
CA TYR A 609 -40.51 2.14 -26.25
C TYR A 609 -39.83 0.77 -26.18
N PHE A 610 -39.97 0.14 -25.04
CA PHE A 610 -39.73 -1.31 -24.91
C PHE A 610 -41.05 -2.06 -25.03
N LYS A 611 -41.05 -3.15 -25.80
CA LYS A 611 -42.17 -4.08 -25.93
C LYS A 611 -41.71 -5.53 -25.78
N LEU A 612 -42.36 -6.25 -24.89
CA LEU A 612 -42.16 -7.70 -24.76
C LEU A 612 -43.09 -8.41 -25.76
N VAL A 613 -42.54 -9.31 -26.56
CA VAL A 613 -43.25 -10.08 -27.58
C VAL A 613 -43.05 -11.56 -27.35
N SER A 614 -44.12 -12.35 -27.34
CA SER A 614 -44.01 -13.81 -27.33
C SER A 614 -43.60 -14.34 -28.72
N ASN A 615 -42.64 -15.27 -28.73
CA ASN A 615 -42.23 -15.95 -29.96
C ASN A 615 -43.03 -17.20 -30.24
N GLN A 616 -44.04 -17.53 -29.43
CA GLN A 616 -44.82 -18.74 -29.56
C GLN A 616 -46.16 -18.46 -30.24
N GLN A 617 -46.52 -19.27 -31.24
CA GLN A 617 -47.83 -19.17 -31.91
C GLN A 617 -48.95 -19.47 -30.94
N GLY A 618 -50.05 -18.66 -31.00
CA GLY A 618 -51.26 -18.86 -30.20
C GLY A 618 -51.25 -18.16 -28.84
N THR A 619 -50.19 -17.42 -28.48
CA THR A 619 -50.16 -16.68 -27.21
C THR A 619 -50.65 -15.21 -27.31
N SER A 620 -51.11 -14.78 -28.48
CA SER A 620 -51.69 -13.45 -28.65
C SER A 620 -53.00 -13.33 -27.85
N GLY A 621 -53.06 -12.43 -26.88
CA GLY A 621 -54.22 -12.24 -26.00
C GLY A 621 -54.08 -12.83 -24.61
N LEU A 622 -53.05 -13.60 -24.31
CA LEU A 622 -52.79 -14.08 -22.97
C LEU A 622 -52.20 -12.99 -22.10
N THR A 623 -52.76 -12.81 -20.92
CA THR A 623 -52.22 -11.96 -19.88
C THR A 623 -51.25 -12.80 -19.00
N PHE A 624 -50.03 -12.33 -18.85
CA PHE A 624 -49.07 -12.99 -17.96
C PHE A 624 -48.90 -12.15 -16.71
N ASN A 625 -48.99 -12.79 -15.56
CA ASN A 625 -48.73 -12.17 -14.24
C ASN A 625 -47.23 -12.11 -13.93
N THR A 626 -46.43 -11.72 -14.88
CA THR A 626 -44.97 -11.63 -14.68
C THR A 626 -44.55 -10.19 -14.90
N SER A 627 -43.78 -9.66 -13.95
CA SER A 627 -43.08 -8.39 -14.08
C SER A 627 -41.74 -8.61 -14.76
N TYR A 628 -41.44 -7.82 -15.76
CA TYR A 628 -40.17 -7.77 -16.43
C TYR A 628 -39.52 -6.41 -16.16
N ASN A 629 -38.31 -6.42 -15.57
CA ASN A 629 -37.57 -5.21 -15.30
C ASN A 629 -36.46 -5.04 -16.34
N THR A 630 -36.39 -3.87 -16.93
CA THR A 630 -35.29 -3.48 -17.79
C THR A 630 -34.73 -2.17 -17.28
N SER A 631 -33.46 -2.15 -16.96
CA SER A 631 -32.77 -0.91 -16.69
C SER A 631 -32.01 -0.45 -17.93
N PHE A 632 -31.91 0.86 -18.13
CA PHE A 632 -31.11 1.42 -19.20
C PHE A 632 -30.48 2.76 -18.78
N LYS A 633 -29.35 3.05 -19.38
CA LYS A 633 -28.59 4.29 -19.18
C LYS A 633 -28.41 4.97 -20.50
N ILE A 634 -28.59 6.28 -20.52
CA ILE A 634 -28.39 7.13 -21.69
C ILE A 634 -27.05 7.86 -21.51
N ARG A 635 -26.20 7.79 -22.51
CA ARG A 635 -24.93 8.53 -22.48
C ARG A 635 -25.19 10.01 -22.62
N ASN A 636 -24.70 10.80 -21.67
CA ASN A 636 -24.81 12.26 -21.70
C ASN A 636 -23.60 12.90 -22.42
N ASN A 637 -23.64 14.24 -22.57
CA ASN A 637 -22.60 14.99 -23.26
C ASN A 637 -21.38 15.35 -22.40
N ASN A 638 -21.26 14.83 -21.19
CA ASN A 638 -20.14 15.13 -20.33
C ASN A 638 -18.81 14.67 -20.95
N ASN A 639 -18.81 13.51 -21.59
CA ASN A 639 -17.65 12.92 -22.28
C ASN A 639 -16.37 12.98 -21.43
N LEU A 640 -16.51 12.61 -20.15
CA LEU A 640 -15.38 12.58 -19.22
C LEU A 640 -14.43 11.43 -19.59
N LYS A 641 -13.14 11.72 -19.59
CA LYS A 641 -12.07 10.80 -20.00
C LYS A 641 -11.26 10.31 -18.80
N TYR A 642 -11.93 9.94 -17.73
CA TYR A 642 -11.33 9.34 -16.55
C TYR A 642 -12.31 8.37 -15.89
N LEU A 643 -11.76 7.48 -15.07
CA LEU A 643 -12.51 6.58 -14.19
C LEU A 643 -12.24 6.95 -12.74
N PHE A 644 -13.08 6.45 -11.82
CA PHE A 644 -12.93 6.62 -10.39
C PHE A 644 -12.30 5.39 -9.76
N ASP A 645 -11.40 5.62 -8.79
CA ASP A 645 -10.97 4.57 -7.87
C ASP A 645 -11.59 4.84 -6.49
N TYR A 646 -12.65 4.12 -6.18
CA TYR A 646 -13.43 4.34 -4.95
C TYR A 646 -12.70 4.03 -3.66
N ARG A 647 -11.55 3.34 -3.73
CA ARG A 647 -10.68 3.07 -2.59
C ARG A 647 -9.66 4.17 -2.36
N ASN A 648 -9.51 5.07 -3.32
CA ASN A 648 -8.58 6.19 -3.26
C ASN A 648 -9.34 7.48 -2.97
N VAL A 649 -9.03 8.09 -1.85
CA VAL A 649 -9.58 9.39 -1.43
C VAL A 649 -8.47 10.41 -1.43
N ARG A 650 -8.74 11.56 -2.03
CA ARG A 650 -7.81 12.70 -2.08
C ARG A 650 -8.48 13.98 -1.63
N VAL A 651 -7.68 14.94 -1.21
CA VAL A 651 -8.18 16.27 -0.86
C VAL A 651 -8.54 17.04 -2.12
N LYS A 652 -9.76 17.59 -2.15
CA LYS A 652 -10.22 18.56 -3.14
C LYS A 652 -9.88 19.98 -2.73
N ASN A 653 -10.21 20.35 -1.48
CA ASN A 653 -9.85 21.64 -0.88
C ASN A 653 -9.65 21.53 0.63
N ILE A 654 -8.86 22.46 1.13
CA ILE A 654 -8.73 22.72 2.56
C ILE A 654 -9.17 24.16 2.80
N ASN A 655 -10.17 24.31 3.66
CA ASN A 655 -10.70 25.59 4.07
C ASN A 655 -10.15 25.96 5.47
N TYR A 656 -9.58 27.13 5.59
CA TYR A 656 -9.01 27.63 6.83
C TYR A 656 -9.84 28.79 7.39
N TYR A 657 -10.18 28.71 8.68
CA TYR A 657 -10.98 29.68 9.40
C TYR A 657 -10.18 30.21 10.60
N THR A 658 -10.27 31.48 10.86
CA THR A 658 -9.60 32.10 12.02
C THR A 658 -10.26 31.75 13.36
N GLU A 659 -11.52 31.32 13.32
CA GLU A 659 -12.32 30.88 14.47
C GLU A 659 -13.24 29.73 14.03
N GLN A 660 -13.71 28.93 14.98
CA GLN A 660 -14.57 27.77 14.74
C GLN A 660 -15.79 28.09 13.86
N ASN A 661 -16.47 29.21 14.16
CA ASN A 661 -17.63 29.70 13.40
C ASN A 661 -17.35 31.03 12.67
N GLY A 662 -16.08 31.33 12.43
CA GLY A 662 -15.62 32.54 11.79
C GLY A 662 -15.78 32.52 10.27
N ALA A 663 -15.47 33.68 9.67
CA ALA A 663 -15.42 33.77 8.21
C ALA A 663 -14.26 32.95 7.64
N LEU A 664 -14.45 32.43 6.44
CA LEU A 664 -13.43 31.75 5.67
C LEU A 664 -12.26 32.71 5.41
N SER A 665 -11.08 32.35 5.88
CA SER A 665 -9.86 33.15 5.75
C SER A 665 -9.08 32.82 4.48
N ARG A 666 -8.97 31.52 4.17
CA ARG A 666 -8.15 31.02 3.07
C ARG A 666 -8.72 29.69 2.57
N THR A 667 -8.65 29.46 1.26
CA THR A 667 -8.92 28.16 0.67
C THR A 667 -7.75 27.75 -0.22
N MET A 668 -7.29 26.53 -0.04
CA MET A 668 -6.41 25.84 -0.99
C MET A 668 -7.22 24.86 -1.80
N ASN A 669 -7.26 25.03 -3.13
CA ASN A 669 -7.97 24.15 -4.05
C ASN A 669 -6.95 23.32 -4.83
N PHE A 670 -7.11 22.01 -4.84
CA PHE A 670 -6.26 21.06 -5.52
C PHE A 670 -6.95 20.58 -6.81
N ASN A 671 -6.27 20.71 -7.93
CA ASN A 671 -6.77 20.25 -9.22
C ASN A 671 -5.81 19.21 -9.81
N TYR A 672 -6.35 18.03 -10.07
CA TYR A 672 -5.64 16.85 -10.57
C TYR A 672 -5.98 16.53 -12.03
N HIS A 673 -6.75 17.40 -12.69
CA HIS A 673 -7.12 17.24 -14.09
C HIS A 673 -6.09 17.87 -15.01
N ASN A 674 -6.07 17.39 -16.25
CA ASN A 674 -5.17 17.91 -17.28
C ASN A 674 -5.48 19.39 -17.56
N ALA A 675 -4.43 20.20 -17.67
CA ALA A 675 -4.57 21.65 -17.87
C ALA A 675 -5.14 22.03 -19.26
N VAL A 676 -4.93 21.15 -20.26
CA VAL A 676 -5.39 21.37 -21.64
C VAL A 676 -6.79 20.76 -21.85
N ASP A 677 -7.02 19.55 -21.32
CA ASP A 677 -8.30 18.85 -21.39
C ASP A 677 -8.81 18.56 -19.97
N SER A 678 -9.62 19.45 -19.43
CA SER A 678 -10.14 19.31 -18.06
C SER A 678 -11.07 18.10 -17.88
N LYS A 679 -11.48 17.45 -18.97
CA LYS A 679 -12.24 16.20 -18.94
C LYS A 679 -11.36 14.97 -18.67
N LYS A 680 -10.03 15.12 -18.70
CA LYS A 680 -9.03 14.08 -18.50
C LYS A 680 -8.35 14.25 -17.14
N SER A 681 -8.09 13.14 -16.43
CA SER A 681 -7.27 13.12 -15.21
C SER A 681 -5.80 12.98 -15.54
N ASN A 682 -4.91 13.59 -14.72
CA ASN A 682 -3.48 13.35 -14.75
C ASN A 682 -3.07 12.10 -13.94
N GLY A 683 -4.05 11.40 -13.36
CA GLY A 683 -3.82 10.22 -12.54
C GLY A 683 -3.52 8.97 -13.35
N ALA A 684 -2.61 8.18 -12.85
CA ALA A 684 -2.29 6.84 -13.34
C ALA A 684 -2.33 5.83 -12.19
N LEU A 685 -2.98 4.69 -12.41
CA LEU A 685 -2.87 3.55 -11.49
C LEU A 685 -1.45 2.98 -11.55
N VAL A 686 -0.89 2.65 -10.41
CA VAL A 686 0.42 1.96 -10.33
C VAL A 686 0.28 0.46 -10.55
N PHE A 687 -0.90 -0.07 -10.25
CA PHE A 687 -1.22 -1.48 -10.32
C PHE A 687 -2.60 -1.66 -10.98
N PRO A 688 -2.86 -2.80 -11.65
CA PRO A 688 -4.18 -3.07 -12.21
C PRO A 688 -5.28 -3.02 -11.16
N LYS A 689 -6.51 -2.76 -11.62
CA LYS A 689 -7.68 -2.91 -10.75
C LYS A 689 -7.70 -4.29 -10.10
N PRO A 690 -8.25 -4.43 -8.89
CA PRO A 690 -8.48 -5.73 -8.28
C PRO A 690 -9.29 -6.64 -9.20
N MET A 691 -8.91 -7.89 -9.21
CA MET A 691 -9.56 -8.93 -9.99
C MET A 691 -10.17 -9.97 -9.04
N TYR A 692 -11.48 -10.08 -9.05
CA TYR A 692 -12.26 -11.01 -8.21
C TYR A 692 -12.85 -12.16 -9.00
N ALA A 693 -12.70 -12.12 -10.33
CA ALA A 693 -13.09 -13.19 -11.22
C ALA A 693 -12.14 -13.26 -12.43
N TYR A 694 -11.85 -14.46 -12.88
CA TYR A 694 -11.16 -14.70 -14.16
C TYR A 694 -11.59 -16.02 -14.75
N THR A 695 -11.49 -16.14 -16.07
CA THR A 695 -11.89 -17.35 -16.78
C THR A 695 -10.69 -17.96 -17.49
N GLU A 696 -10.50 -19.24 -17.33
CA GLU A 696 -9.50 -20.03 -18.06
C GLU A 696 -10.16 -21.07 -18.95
N ALA A 697 -9.64 -21.19 -20.17
CA ALA A 697 -10.00 -22.28 -21.07
C ALA A 697 -9.27 -23.55 -20.61
N TYR A 698 -10.00 -24.58 -20.46
CA TYR A 698 -9.55 -25.85 -19.93
C TYR A 698 -9.62 -26.95 -20.96
N LYS A 699 -8.56 -27.76 -21.08
CA LYS A 699 -8.54 -28.92 -21.94
C LYS A 699 -8.18 -30.15 -21.15
N ALA A 700 -9.02 -31.16 -21.16
CA ALA A 700 -8.79 -32.43 -20.48
C ALA A 700 -8.94 -33.62 -21.41
N GLY A 701 -8.12 -34.62 -21.20
CA GLY A 701 -8.26 -35.94 -21.78
C GLY A 701 -8.90 -36.90 -20.78
N MET A 702 -9.81 -37.72 -21.21
CA MET A 702 -10.46 -38.71 -20.35
C MET A 702 -10.40 -40.06 -20.98
N GLU A 703 -10.09 -41.07 -20.18
CA GLU A 703 -10.24 -42.49 -20.55
C GLU A 703 -11.58 -43.04 -20.03
N PHE A 704 -12.33 -43.66 -20.86
CA PHE A 704 -13.60 -44.28 -20.49
C PHE A 704 -13.80 -45.63 -21.20
N ASN A 705 -14.59 -46.52 -20.62
CA ASN A 705 -14.95 -47.80 -21.23
C ASN A 705 -16.01 -47.57 -22.31
N CYS A 706 -15.60 -47.68 -23.58
CA CYS A 706 -16.44 -47.27 -24.69
C CYS A 706 -17.27 -48.42 -25.34
N VAL A 707 -16.75 -49.63 -25.38
CA VAL A 707 -17.42 -50.77 -26.08
C VAL A 707 -17.55 -52.01 -25.19
N SER A 708 -16.59 -52.25 -24.31
CA SER A 708 -16.60 -53.31 -23.33
C SER A 708 -15.79 -52.90 -22.11
N ALA A 709 -15.96 -53.66 -21.01
CA ALA A 709 -15.20 -53.42 -19.78
C ALA A 709 -13.66 -53.50 -19.94
N THR A 710 -13.20 -53.91 -21.11
CA THR A 710 -11.77 -54.10 -21.45
C THR A 710 -11.25 -53.14 -22.50
N THR A 711 -12.11 -52.34 -23.17
CA THR A 711 -11.68 -51.42 -24.24
C THR A 711 -11.74 -49.96 -23.73
N LEU A 712 -10.57 -49.39 -23.48
CA LEU A 712 -10.42 -47.99 -23.08
C LEU A 712 -10.41 -47.08 -24.31
N CYS A 713 -11.29 -46.07 -24.31
CA CYS A 713 -11.28 -44.97 -25.28
C CYS A 713 -10.83 -43.69 -24.64
N THR A 714 -10.17 -42.84 -25.41
CA THR A 714 -9.79 -41.50 -24.96
C THR A 714 -10.65 -40.45 -25.64
N ALA A 715 -11.17 -39.52 -24.88
CA ALA A 715 -11.84 -38.31 -25.37
C ALA A 715 -11.18 -37.06 -24.80
N THR A 716 -11.03 -36.04 -25.64
CA THR A 716 -10.60 -34.73 -25.19
C THR A 716 -11.78 -33.82 -25.11
N PHE A 717 -11.96 -33.14 -23.95
CA PHE A 717 -12.99 -32.13 -23.81
C PHE A 717 -12.39 -30.78 -23.46
N TYR A 718 -13.14 -29.73 -23.74
CA TYR A 718 -12.81 -28.35 -23.44
C TYR A 718 -13.89 -27.79 -22.53
N ALA A 719 -13.50 -27.03 -21.52
CA ALA A 719 -14.40 -26.29 -20.64
C ALA A 719 -13.81 -24.92 -20.35
N ASN A 720 -14.68 -23.96 -20.09
CA ASN A 720 -14.29 -22.68 -19.52
C ASN A 720 -14.59 -22.71 -18.03
N ILE A 721 -13.59 -22.42 -17.22
CA ILE A 721 -13.75 -22.36 -15.77
C ILE A 721 -13.61 -20.91 -15.36
N THR A 722 -14.68 -20.35 -14.78
CA THR A 722 -14.67 -19.02 -14.18
C THR A 722 -14.46 -19.16 -12.69
N TYR A 723 -13.33 -18.67 -12.22
CA TYR A 723 -12.97 -18.57 -10.82
C TYR A 723 -13.48 -17.26 -10.26
N ASN A 724 -14.21 -17.32 -9.15
CA ASN A 724 -14.68 -16.14 -8.42
C ASN A 724 -14.19 -16.21 -6.99
N SER A 725 -13.73 -15.09 -6.48
CA SER A 725 -13.28 -14.95 -5.11
C SER A 725 -13.84 -13.68 -4.48
N ASP A 726 -14.05 -13.71 -3.19
CA ASP A 726 -14.31 -12.52 -2.39
C ASP A 726 -13.00 -11.77 -2.04
N ARG A 727 -11.85 -12.31 -2.42
CA ARG A 727 -10.54 -11.69 -2.31
C ARG A 727 -9.96 -11.38 -3.68
N ASN A 728 -9.18 -10.33 -3.74
CA ASN A 728 -8.46 -9.98 -4.95
C ASN A 728 -7.40 -11.03 -5.29
N PHE A 729 -7.44 -11.57 -6.49
CA PHE A 729 -6.42 -12.50 -6.99
C PHE A 729 -5.08 -11.82 -7.24
N LEU A 730 -5.08 -10.54 -7.61
CA LEU A 730 -3.87 -9.81 -7.92
C LEU A 730 -3.22 -9.24 -6.66
N PRO A 731 -1.91 -9.38 -6.47
CA PRO A 731 -1.20 -8.71 -5.39
C PRO A 731 -1.21 -7.20 -5.64
N THR A 732 -1.83 -6.43 -4.74
CA THR A 732 -1.89 -4.97 -4.87
C THR A 732 -0.57 -4.31 -4.50
N GLN A 733 -0.24 -3.23 -5.21
CA GLN A 733 0.91 -2.37 -4.91
C GLN A 733 0.47 -0.92 -4.87
N LYS A 734 1.20 -0.12 -4.11
CA LYS A 734 0.93 1.31 -3.94
C LYS A 734 2.12 2.16 -4.40
N THR A 735 1.86 3.43 -4.69
CA THR A 735 2.86 4.43 -4.99
C THR A 735 2.78 5.55 -3.95
N LYS A 736 3.85 5.73 -3.16
CA LYS A 736 3.89 6.69 -2.04
C LYS A 736 2.64 6.63 -1.15
N GLY A 737 2.15 5.40 -0.88
CA GLY A 737 0.97 5.15 -0.03
C GLY A 737 -0.39 5.26 -0.72
N GLY A 738 -0.47 5.74 -1.96
CA GLY A 738 -1.69 5.83 -2.78
C GLY A 738 -1.77 4.74 -3.85
N ASP A 739 -2.96 4.50 -4.39
CA ASP A 739 -3.15 3.63 -5.56
C ASP A 739 -2.94 4.39 -6.88
N ILE A 740 -3.11 5.72 -6.84
CA ILE A 740 -2.96 6.63 -7.99
C ILE A 740 -1.81 7.60 -7.73
N GLY A 741 -0.95 7.77 -8.75
CA GLY A 741 0.04 8.84 -8.81
C GLY A 741 -0.37 9.91 -9.82
N TYR A 742 -0.32 11.19 -9.44
CA TYR A 742 -0.69 12.32 -10.30
C TYR A 742 0.56 12.99 -10.88
N GLN A 743 0.67 12.95 -12.21
CA GLN A 743 1.82 13.56 -12.91
C GLN A 743 1.84 15.10 -12.78
N PHE A 744 0.67 15.73 -12.89
CA PHE A 744 0.53 17.18 -12.73
C PHE A 744 -0.56 17.48 -11.70
N VAL A 745 -0.25 18.42 -10.80
CA VAL A 745 -1.20 18.94 -9.81
C VAL A 745 -1.10 20.44 -9.72
N THR A 746 -2.24 21.11 -9.78
CA THR A 746 -2.33 22.56 -9.61
C THR A 746 -2.96 22.87 -8.27
N VAL A 747 -2.26 23.63 -7.44
CA VAL A 747 -2.76 24.15 -6.17
C VAL A 747 -3.08 25.64 -6.34
N ASN A 748 -4.36 25.99 -6.25
CA ASN A 748 -4.84 27.36 -6.31
C ASN A 748 -5.10 27.88 -4.90
N GLU A 749 -4.48 28.96 -4.55
CA GLU A 749 -4.74 29.66 -3.30
C GLU A 749 -5.56 30.92 -3.58
N THR A 750 -6.74 31.02 -2.92
CA THR A 750 -7.66 32.13 -3.14
C THR A 750 -6.99 33.45 -2.82
N GLY A 751 -6.95 34.36 -3.79
CA GLY A 751 -6.38 35.69 -3.66
C GLY A 751 -4.84 35.77 -3.79
N ARG A 752 -4.13 34.62 -4.01
CA ARG A 752 -2.65 34.63 -4.08
C ARG A 752 -2.06 34.07 -5.37
N GLY A 753 -2.84 33.35 -6.16
CA GLY A 753 -2.41 32.75 -7.41
C GLY A 753 -2.38 31.22 -7.37
N LYS A 754 -1.51 30.61 -8.14
CA LYS A 754 -1.42 29.14 -8.21
C LYS A 754 0.00 28.64 -8.29
N THR A 755 0.19 27.42 -7.82
CA THR A 755 1.42 26.64 -8.02
C THR A 755 1.10 25.37 -8.80
N VAL A 756 1.88 25.10 -9.84
CA VAL A 756 1.76 23.87 -10.65
C VAL A 756 2.96 22.98 -10.36
N TYR A 757 2.69 21.76 -9.99
CA TYR A 757 3.67 20.73 -9.69
C TYR A 757 3.65 19.66 -10.79
N GLN A 758 4.83 19.19 -11.17
CA GLN A 758 5.02 18.05 -12.05
C GLN A 758 5.86 16.99 -11.35
N TYR A 759 5.38 15.77 -11.30
CA TYR A 759 6.04 14.62 -10.67
C TYR A 759 6.32 13.51 -11.68
N THR A 760 7.34 12.71 -11.41
CA THR A 760 7.43 11.39 -12.02
C THR A 760 6.24 10.54 -11.55
N SER A 761 5.63 9.80 -12.45
CA SER A 761 4.41 9.03 -12.19
C SER A 761 4.44 7.69 -12.92
N PRO A 762 3.46 6.80 -12.73
CA PRO A 762 3.39 5.58 -13.54
C PRO A 762 3.28 5.84 -15.05
N VAL A 763 2.90 7.07 -15.48
CA VAL A 763 2.85 7.42 -16.91
C VAL A 763 4.21 7.36 -17.57
N ASP A 764 5.24 7.83 -16.88
CA ASP A 764 6.63 7.93 -17.37
C ASP A 764 7.60 6.97 -16.64
N GLN A 765 7.20 6.47 -15.47
CA GLN A 765 7.97 5.55 -14.63
C GLN A 765 7.12 4.31 -14.25
N PRO A 766 6.75 3.45 -15.21
CA PRO A 766 5.98 2.24 -14.93
C PRO A 766 6.85 1.18 -14.24
N ASN A 767 6.22 0.14 -13.69
CA ASN A 767 6.94 -1.08 -13.39
C ASN A 767 7.35 -1.73 -14.73
N PRO A 768 8.62 -2.06 -14.96
CA PRO A 768 9.06 -2.62 -16.24
C PRO A 768 8.51 -4.03 -16.48
N TYR A 769 8.21 -4.77 -15.42
CA TYR A 769 7.56 -6.07 -15.53
C TYR A 769 6.05 -5.90 -15.48
N THR A 770 5.36 -6.46 -16.46
CA THR A 770 3.91 -6.38 -16.51
C THR A 770 3.26 -7.42 -15.61
N VAL A 771 2.17 -7.02 -14.97
CA VAL A 771 1.34 -7.93 -14.17
C VAL A 771 0.62 -8.88 -15.09
N THR A 772 0.64 -10.17 -14.78
CA THR A 772 -0.16 -11.16 -15.47
C THR A 772 -1.52 -11.28 -14.79
N THR A 773 -2.59 -11.31 -15.60
CA THR A 773 -3.95 -11.63 -15.15
C THR A 773 -4.24 -13.13 -15.26
N VAL A 774 -3.21 -13.93 -15.41
CA VAL A 774 -3.24 -15.39 -15.46
C VAL A 774 -2.44 -15.92 -14.27
N ALA A 775 -2.97 -16.92 -13.57
CA ALA A 775 -2.27 -17.58 -12.47
C ALA A 775 -0.82 -17.99 -12.85
N PRO A 776 0.15 -17.90 -11.91
CA PRO A 776 0.01 -17.82 -10.46
C PRO A 776 -0.02 -16.41 -9.88
N PHE A 777 -0.41 -15.36 -10.59
CA PHE A 777 -0.56 -13.97 -10.11
C PHE A 777 0.64 -13.47 -9.28
N THR A 778 1.83 -13.74 -9.76
CA THR A 778 3.06 -13.46 -9.03
C THR A 778 3.26 -11.96 -8.83
N PRO A 779 3.59 -11.50 -7.62
CA PRO A 779 3.92 -10.11 -7.40
C PRO A 779 5.12 -9.69 -8.25
N VAL A 780 4.98 -8.57 -8.95
CA VAL A 780 6.08 -7.95 -9.70
C VAL A 780 6.81 -6.94 -8.83
N ALA A 781 8.10 -6.70 -9.12
CA ALA A 781 8.88 -5.72 -8.40
C ALA A 781 8.28 -4.31 -8.54
N ASN A 782 8.16 -3.60 -7.42
CA ASN A 782 7.63 -2.24 -7.39
C ASN A 782 8.76 -1.21 -7.48
N TYR A 783 8.75 -0.42 -8.54
CA TYR A 783 9.75 0.64 -8.80
C TYR A 783 9.34 1.97 -8.16
N ASP A 784 8.75 1.94 -6.97
CA ASP A 784 8.18 3.12 -6.30
C ASP A 784 9.19 4.24 -6.02
N TYR A 785 10.49 3.91 -5.86
CA TYR A 785 11.53 4.92 -5.65
C TYR A 785 11.72 5.86 -6.87
N THR A 786 11.32 5.44 -8.08
CA THR A 786 11.38 6.28 -9.28
C THR A 786 10.18 7.21 -9.42
N ARG A 787 9.12 7.05 -8.61
CA ARG A 787 7.86 7.78 -8.71
C ARG A 787 7.68 8.77 -7.56
N GLY A 788 6.85 9.79 -7.80
CA GLY A 788 6.56 10.85 -6.83
C GLY A 788 7.73 11.81 -6.61
N ASN A 789 8.74 11.78 -7.47
CA ASN A 789 9.85 12.73 -7.42
C ASN A 789 9.45 14.01 -8.18
N LEU A 790 9.64 15.16 -7.52
CA LEU A 790 9.28 16.46 -8.10
C LEU A 790 10.22 16.79 -9.25
N LEU A 791 9.68 16.97 -10.46
CA LEU A 791 10.44 17.35 -11.65
C LEU A 791 10.41 18.86 -11.91
N ASN A 792 9.24 19.47 -11.63
CA ASN A 792 9.05 20.88 -11.90
C ASN A 792 8.02 21.49 -10.95
N LYS A 793 8.26 22.75 -10.54
CA LYS A 793 7.33 23.54 -9.75
C LYS A 793 7.29 24.96 -10.31
N LYS A 794 6.11 25.40 -10.72
CA LYS A 794 5.88 26.72 -11.30
C LYS A 794 4.96 27.54 -10.43
N ILE A 795 5.35 28.76 -10.10
CA ILE A 795 4.59 29.68 -9.24
C ILE A 795 4.06 30.83 -10.09
N TYR A 796 2.77 31.03 -10.05
CA TYR A 796 2.07 32.09 -10.78
C TYR A 796 1.35 33.04 -9.82
N ASN A 797 1.30 34.32 -10.18
CA ASN A 797 0.46 35.28 -9.47
C ASN A 797 -1.02 35.18 -9.88
N ASN A 798 -1.88 36.00 -9.28
CA ASN A 798 -3.31 36.06 -9.60
C ASN A 798 -3.63 36.41 -11.06
N SER A 799 -2.71 37.11 -11.73
CA SER A 799 -2.85 37.46 -13.17
C SER A 799 -2.31 36.36 -14.08
N ASN A 800 -2.02 35.19 -13.54
CA ASN A 800 -1.46 34.03 -14.25
C ASN A 800 -0.09 34.31 -14.90
N THR A 801 0.68 35.27 -14.35
CA THR A 801 2.06 35.53 -14.76
C THR A 801 2.97 34.61 -14.00
N LEU A 802 3.91 33.94 -14.69
CA LEU A 802 4.92 33.07 -14.08
C LEU A 802 5.93 33.94 -13.30
N LEU A 803 6.11 33.66 -12.03
CA LEU A 803 7.03 34.36 -11.11
C LEU A 803 8.31 33.57 -10.88
N ALA A 804 8.20 32.27 -10.69
CA ALA A 804 9.34 31.42 -10.41
C ALA A 804 9.11 30.00 -10.93
N GLU A 805 10.21 29.30 -11.19
CA GLU A 805 10.23 27.91 -11.62
C GLU A 805 11.40 27.18 -10.98
N ASP A 806 11.11 26.04 -10.36
CA ASP A 806 12.09 25.08 -9.86
C ASP A 806 12.10 23.84 -10.76
N GLN A 807 13.29 23.41 -11.22
CA GLN A 807 13.47 22.22 -12.06
C GLN A 807 14.41 21.25 -11.37
N TYR A 808 14.09 19.95 -11.40
CA TYR A 808 14.83 18.91 -10.69
C TYR A 808 15.16 17.75 -11.62
N THR A 809 16.37 17.21 -11.49
CA THR A 809 16.83 16.04 -12.25
C THR A 809 17.35 14.98 -11.29
N TYR A 810 16.97 13.73 -11.51
CA TYR A 810 17.33 12.61 -10.65
C TYR A 810 18.12 11.54 -11.40
N ASP A 811 18.97 10.85 -10.66
CA ASP A 811 19.59 9.60 -11.06
C ASP A 811 18.97 8.44 -10.27
N TYR A 812 18.57 7.38 -10.98
CA TYR A 812 17.88 6.24 -10.41
C TYR A 812 18.79 5.02 -10.39
N ASN A 813 19.17 4.59 -9.20
CA ASN A 813 20.05 3.45 -9.00
C ASN A 813 19.33 2.33 -8.26
N GLY A 814 19.43 1.09 -8.78
CA GLY A 814 18.81 -0.02 -8.09
C GLY A 814 19.08 -1.37 -8.75
N TYR A 815 18.71 -2.43 -8.04
CA TYR A 815 18.85 -3.82 -8.47
C TYR A 815 17.66 -4.65 -8.01
N ASP A 816 17.39 -5.74 -8.73
CA ASP A 816 16.33 -6.71 -8.42
C ASP A 816 16.93 -7.95 -7.77
N PHE A 817 16.17 -8.60 -6.88
CA PHE A 817 16.50 -9.92 -6.39
C PHE A 817 15.25 -10.71 -6.01
N THR A 818 15.36 -12.04 -6.10
CA THR A 818 14.26 -12.97 -5.86
C THR A 818 14.18 -13.32 -4.38
N ILE A 819 12.98 -13.21 -3.80
CA ILE A 819 12.71 -13.49 -2.38
C ILE A 819 11.83 -14.70 -2.15
N GLY A 820 11.34 -15.33 -3.21
CA GLY A 820 10.51 -16.52 -3.07
C GLY A 820 9.94 -16.98 -4.41
N ALA A 821 9.19 -18.05 -4.36
CA ALA A 821 8.46 -18.59 -5.50
C ALA A 821 6.99 -18.80 -5.14
N VAL A 822 6.11 -18.43 -6.05
CA VAL A 822 4.68 -18.72 -5.99
C VAL A 822 4.40 -19.89 -6.91
N ILE A 823 3.83 -20.94 -6.37
CA ILE A 823 3.54 -22.18 -7.10
C ILE A 823 2.03 -22.37 -7.08
N GLU A 824 1.45 -22.52 -8.27
CA GLU A 824 0.03 -22.78 -8.42
C GLU A 824 -0.18 -23.99 -9.35
N PRO A 825 -1.02 -24.95 -8.96
CA PRO A 825 -1.38 -26.00 -9.85
C PRO A 825 -2.24 -25.44 -10.96
N ILE A 826 -1.97 -25.81 -12.19
CA ILE A 826 -3.01 -25.82 -13.19
C ILE A 826 -3.91 -26.97 -12.77
N GLN A 827 -5.13 -26.66 -12.34
CA GLN A 827 -6.10 -27.70 -12.00
C GLN A 827 -6.50 -28.41 -13.29
N HIS A 828 -5.64 -29.31 -13.74
CA HIS A 828 -5.97 -30.18 -14.86
C HIS A 828 -6.83 -31.32 -14.29
N PRO A 829 -8.05 -31.58 -14.76
CA PRO A 829 -8.88 -32.67 -14.24
C PRO A 829 -8.13 -34.00 -14.22
N ASP A 830 -7.32 -34.26 -15.23
CA ASP A 830 -6.55 -35.51 -15.30
C ASP A 830 -5.54 -35.64 -14.17
N VAL A 831 -4.88 -34.55 -13.79
CA VAL A 831 -3.98 -34.53 -12.63
C VAL A 831 -4.76 -34.75 -11.34
N GLY A 832 -5.91 -34.07 -11.18
CA GLY A 832 -6.83 -34.27 -10.07
C GLY A 832 -7.32 -35.72 -10.01
N MET A 833 -7.72 -36.29 -11.12
CA MET A 833 -8.17 -37.68 -11.27
C MET A 833 -7.12 -38.68 -10.79
N TYR A 834 -5.90 -38.53 -11.24
CA TYR A 834 -4.88 -39.50 -10.95
C TYR A 834 -4.27 -39.33 -9.56
N LEU A 835 -4.16 -38.15 -9.06
CA LEU A 835 -3.60 -37.84 -7.73
C LEU A 835 -4.60 -38.04 -6.59
N HIS A 836 -5.86 -37.67 -6.78
CA HIS A 836 -6.90 -37.83 -5.76
C HIS A 836 -7.59 -39.19 -5.79
N GLY A 837 -7.56 -39.90 -6.93
CA GLY A 837 -8.09 -41.24 -7.05
C GLY A 837 -7.24 -42.37 -6.44
N GLY A 838 -6.12 -42.04 -5.83
CA GLY A 838 -5.22 -42.99 -5.17
C GLY A 838 -4.46 -43.92 -6.13
N LYS A 839 -4.44 -43.63 -7.43
CA LYS A 839 -3.77 -44.46 -8.42
C LYS A 839 -2.23 -44.35 -8.37
N TYR A 840 -1.73 -43.17 -7.98
CA TYR A 840 -0.30 -42.91 -7.82
C TYR A 840 0.02 -42.46 -6.41
N SER A 841 1.03 -43.06 -5.81
CA SER A 841 1.51 -42.73 -4.48
C SER A 841 2.62 -41.68 -4.50
N SER A 842 3.25 -41.47 -5.64
CA SER A 842 4.35 -40.51 -5.80
C SER A 842 4.37 -39.91 -7.21
N TYR A 843 5.10 -38.80 -7.33
CA TYR A 843 5.35 -38.13 -8.61
C TYR A 843 6.14 -39.01 -9.58
N GLU A 844 7.08 -39.82 -9.09
CA GLU A 844 7.83 -40.77 -9.88
C GLU A 844 6.92 -41.84 -10.51
N GLU A 845 5.96 -42.33 -9.73
CA GLU A 845 4.98 -43.33 -10.19
C GLU A 845 4.08 -42.74 -11.28
N PHE A 846 3.63 -41.49 -11.09
CA PHE A 846 2.86 -40.74 -12.06
C PHE A 846 3.64 -40.51 -13.37
N TYR A 847 4.92 -40.08 -13.22
CA TYR A 847 5.77 -39.78 -14.37
C TYR A 847 6.25 -41.04 -15.13
N ALA A 848 6.32 -42.18 -14.46
CA ALA A 848 6.70 -43.44 -15.03
C ALA A 848 5.54 -44.16 -15.77
N ASP A 849 4.30 -43.74 -15.55
CA ASP A 849 3.14 -44.36 -16.23
C ASP A 849 2.98 -43.84 -17.66
N ASP A 850 3.45 -44.60 -18.61
CA ASP A 850 3.37 -44.28 -20.04
C ASP A 850 1.94 -44.29 -20.62
N ARG A 851 0.91 -44.69 -19.86
CA ARG A 851 -0.41 -45.06 -20.40
C ARG A 851 -1.44 -43.93 -20.40
N GLY A 852 -1.30 -42.95 -19.57
CA GLY A 852 -2.42 -42.04 -19.38
C GLY A 852 -2.16 -40.60 -19.83
N LEU A 853 -1.21 -39.91 -19.24
CA LEU A 853 -1.07 -38.46 -19.33
C LEU A 853 0.06 -37.98 -20.26
N ARG A 854 1.09 -38.82 -20.46
CA ARG A 854 2.22 -38.47 -21.34
C ARG A 854 1.82 -38.05 -22.76
N PRO A 855 0.82 -38.68 -23.41
CA PRO A 855 0.36 -38.27 -24.73
C PRO A 855 -0.32 -36.90 -24.75
N PHE A 856 -0.89 -36.44 -23.61
CA PHE A 856 -1.64 -35.20 -23.52
C PHE A 856 -0.79 -34.03 -23.04
N LEU A 857 0.16 -34.27 -22.14
CA LEU A 857 1.03 -33.25 -21.54
C LEU A 857 2.32 -33.01 -22.33
N GLY A 858 2.64 -33.89 -23.28
CA GLY A 858 3.94 -33.87 -23.96
C GLY A 858 5.08 -34.21 -23.00
N ASN A 859 6.29 -33.83 -23.38
CA ASN A 859 7.48 -34.04 -22.56
C ASN A 859 7.73 -32.84 -21.59
N ASP A 860 6.76 -31.95 -21.41
CA ASP A 860 6.90 -30.81 -20.51
C ASP A 860 6.40 -31.16 -19.10
N PRO A 861 7.31 -31.40 -18.17
CA PRO A 861 6.95 -31.75 -16.80
C PRO A 861 6.30 -30.59 -16.03
N PHE A 862 6.34 -29.36 -16.55
CA PHE A 862 5.70 -28.17 -15.97
C PHE A 862 4.28 -27.94 -16.50
N ALA A 863 3.78 -28.78 -17.42
CA ALA A 863 2.47 -28.56 -18.03
C ALA A 863 1.30 -28.51 -17.05
N PHE A 864 1.47 -28.99 -15.81
CA PHE A 864 0.45 -28.99 -14.74
C PHE A 864 0.77 -28.10 -13.55
N LEU A 865 1.93 -27.42 -13.56
CA LEU A 865 2.31 -26.47 -12.53
C LEU A 865 2.71 -25.13 -13.15
N ARG A 866 2.20 -24.05 -12.58
CA ARG A 866 2.67 -22.70 -12.89
C ARG A 866 3.59 -22.24 -11.78
N LEU A 867 4.75 -21.76 -12.16
CA LEU A 867 5.78 -21.24 -11.27
C LEU A 867 6.01 -19.78 -11.58
N GLY A 868 5.89 -18.94 -10.57
CA GLY A 868 6.24 -17.53 -10.63
C GLY A 868 7.24 -17.16 -9.55
N PHE A 869 8.23 -16.33 -9.87
CA PHE A 869 9.22 -15.87 -8.89
C PHE A 869 8.83 -14.50 -8.34
N ARG A 870 8.77 -14.39 -7.02
CA ARG A 870 8.57 -13.12 -6.34
C ARG A 870 9.87 -12.36 -6.32
N THR A 871 9.91 -11.25 -7.05
CA THR A 871 11.07 -10.37 -7.17
C THR A 871 10.78 -9.04 -6.48
N GLU A 872 11.74 -8.53 -5.74
CA GLU A 872 11.71 -7.20 -5.12
C GLU A 872 12.77 -6.31 -5.77
N ARG A 873 12.45 -5.01 -5.87
CA ARG A 873 13.35 -3.97 -6.35
C ARG A 873 13.88 -3.13 -5.20
N VAL A 874 15.18 -3.02 -5.11
CA VAL A 874 15.87 -2.12 -4.17
C VAL A 874 16.47 -0.97 -4.95
N GLY A 875 16.14 0.26 -4.58
CA GLY A 875 16.66 1.41 -5.32
C GLY A 875 16.51 2.74 -4.61
N THR A 876 17.21 3.75 -5.13
CA THR A 876 17.20 5.14 -4.68
C THR A 876 17.05 6.10 -5.85
N ALA A 877 16.52 7.29 -5.54
CA ALA A 877 16.48 8.45 -6.44
C ALA A 877 17.38 9.54 -5.87
N ASN A 878 18.51 9.80 -6.50
CA ASN A 878 19.46 10.82 -6.08
C ASN A 878 19.21 12.11 -6.87
N LEU A 879 19.00 13.24 -6.17
CA LEU A 879 18.82 14.55 -6.78
C LEU A 879 20.15 15.07 -7.35
N MET A 880 20.30 15.00 -8.66
CA MET A 880 21.53 15.39 -9.34
C MET A 880 21.62 16.90 -9.59
N GLN A 881 20.50 17.50 -9.97
CA GLN A 881 20.47 18.93 -10.28
C GLN A 881 19.17 19.57 -9.80
N GLU A 882 19.29 20.74 -9.24
CA GLU A 882 18.21 21.68 -8.94
C GLU A 882 18.51 23.01 -9.64
N LYS A 883 17.53 23.53 -10.39
CA LYS A 883 17.61 24.83 -11.04
C LYS A 883 16.45 25.70 -10.61
N HIS A 884 16.74 26.81 -9.94
CA HIS A 884 15.77 27.82 -9.55
C HIS A 884 15.82 28.98 -10.52
N ILE A 885 14.67 29.40 -11.05
CA ILE A 885 14.53 30.50 -12.03
C ILE A 885 13.52 31.50 -11.50
N GLU A 886 13.91 32.77 -11.38
CA GLU A 886 13.01 33.89 -11.10
C GLU A 886 12.71 34.65 -12.36
N TYR A 887 11.47 35.06 -12.58
CA TYR A 887 11.02 35.81 -13.75
C TYR A 887 10.62 37.24 -13.36
N TYR A 888 11.11 38.22 -14.08
CA TYR A 888 10.84 39.65 -13.88
C TYR A 888 9.97 40.23 -14.99
N PRO A 889 9.27 41.37 -14.76
CA PRO A 889 8.28 41.91 -15.71
C PRO A 889 8.82 42.21 -17.13
N SER A 890 10.10 42.40 -17.28
CA SER A 890 10.78 42.68 -18.58
C SER A 890 11.12 41.43 -19.40
N GLN A 891 10.54 40.25 -19.08
CA GLN A 891 10.94 38.93 -19.62
C GLN A 891 12.39 38.53 -19.30
N GLN A 892 13.05 39.25 -18.41
CA GLN A 892 14.36 38.86 -17.89
C GLN A 892 14.18 37.76 -16.86
N SER A 893 15.11 36.82 -16.82
CA SER A 893 15.13 35.77 -15.80
C SER A 893 16.50 35.66 -15.17
N VAL A 894 16.51 35.26 -13.91
CA VAL A 894 17.73 35.00 -13.16
C VAL A 894 17.68 33.56 -12.69
N SER A 895 18.75 32.80 -12.83
CA SER A 895 18.77 31.40 -12.44
C SER A 895 19.96 31.02 -11.56
N HIS A 896 19.69 30.19 -10.58
CA HIS A 896 20.66 29.46 -9.75
C HIS A 896 20.65 28.00 -10.13
N VAL A 897 21.81 27.38 -10.30
CA VAL A 897 21.91 25.95 -10.61
C VAL A 897 22.77 25.28 -9.54
N THR A 898 22.19 24.30 -8.89
CA THR A 898 22.87 23.40 -7.94
C THR A 898 23.09 22.05 -8.59
N ASN A 899 24.33 21.57 -8.65
CA ASN A 899 24.65 20.21 -9.07
C ASN A 899 25.19 19.42 -7.87
N ASN A 900 24.73 18.20 -7.71
CA ASN A 900 25.09 17.28 -6.62
C ASN A 900 25.84 16.08 -7.18
N THR A 901 26.80 15.58 -6.40
CA THR A 901 27.53 14.35 -6.68
C THR A 901 27.52 13.46 -5.44
N TYR A 902 27.24 12.19 -5.62
CA TYR A 902 27.12 11.23 -4.54
C TYR A 902 28.20 10.15 -4.63
N ASN A 903 28.55 9.55 -3.49
CA ASN A 903 29.38 8.36 -3.45
C ASN A 903 28.54 7.08 -3.65
N THR A 904 29.18 5.91 -3.65
CA THR A 904 28.53 4.61 -3.84
C THR A 904 27.53 4.22 -2.72
N ARG A 905 27.52 4.99 -1.62
CA ARG A 905 26.62 4.82 -0.47
C ARG A 905 25.51 5.86 -0.45
N ASP A 906 25.36 6.63 -1.55
CA ASP A 906 24.40 7.71 -1.71
C ASP A 906 24.58 8.91 -0.76
N TYR A 907 25.78 9.09 -0.18
CA TYR A 907 26.10 10.30 0.54
C TYR A 907 26.57 11.40 -0.42
N LEU A 908 26.09 12.62 -0.20
CA LEU A 908 26.50 13.81 -0.95
C LEU A 908 27.98 14.12 -0.68
N ILE A 909 28.84 13.99 -1.68
CA ILE A 909 30.26 14.31 -1.57
C ILE A 909 30.64 15.65 -2.17
N LYS A 910 29.80 16.17 -3.09
CA LYS A 910 30.04 17.49 -3.69
C LYS A 910 28.72 18.17 -4.05
N LYS A 911 28.60 19.44 -3.71
CA LYS A 911 27.53 20.35 -4.12
C LYS A 911 28.16 21.55 -4.82
N THR A 912 27.74 21.84 -6.05
CA THR A 912 28.21 22.97 -6.84
C THR A 912 27.05 23.91 -7.12
N LEU A 913 27.11 25.13 -6.56
CA LEU A 913 26.13 26.18 -6.80
C LEU A 913 26.71 27.17 -7.81
N SER A 914 26.05 27.32 -8.95
CA SER A 914 26.33 28.35 -9.95
C SER A 914 25.33 29.48 -9.81
N SER A 915 25.84 30.70 -9.60
CA SER A 915 25.04 31.90 -9.40
C SER A 915 24.89 32.68 -10.71
N PRO A 916 23.92 33.60 -10.80
CA PRO A 916 23.65 34.39 -12.02
C PRO A 916 24.83 35.32 -12.45
N ASP A 917 25.68 35.71 -11.52
CA ASP A 917 26.90 36.50 -11.77
C ASP A 917 28.07 35.64 -12.27
N ASN A 918 27.82 34.38 -12.64
CA ASN A 918 28.78 33.37 -13.03
C ASN A 918 29.69 32.88 -11.87
N SER A 919 29.52 33.39 -10.66
CA SER A 919 30.26 32.86 -9.52
C SER A 919 29.85 31.44 -9.18
N ILE A 920 30.81 30.64 -8.73
CA ILE A 920 30.59 29.24 -8.38
C ILE A 920 31.06 29.01 -6.93
N THR A 921 30.19 28.37 -6.16
CA THR A 921 30.52 27.88 -4.83
C THR A 921 30.50 26.35 -4.84
N GLU A 922 31.60 25.72 -4.54
CA GLU A 922 31.72 24.28 -4.43
C GLU A 922 31.88 23.88 -2.96
N SER A 923 30.99 23.07 -2.45
CA SER A 923 31.05 22.42 -1.13
C SER A 923 31.39 20.94 -1.31
N THR A 924 32.42 20.47 -0.62
CA THR A 924 32.83 19.07 -0.66
C THR A 924 32.75 18.46 0.75
N TYR A 925 32.41 17.20 0.82
CA TYR A 925 32.23 16.46 2.06
C TYR A 925 33.01 15.15 1.99
N GLN A 926 33.74 14.83 3.07
CA GLN A 926 34.44 13.56 3.20
C GLN A 926 33.95 12.86 4.46
N TYR A 927 33.58 11.61 4.29
CA TYR A 927 33.05 10.75 5.37
C TYR A 927 34.13 9.74 5.81
N ALA A 928 33.76 8.82 6.69
CA ALA A 928 34.66 7.81 7.21
C ALA A 928 35.33 6.97 6.12
N HIS A 929 34.63 6.67 5.03
CA HIS A 929 35.16 5.90 3.89
C HIS A 929 36.18 6.70 3.09
N GLU A 930 35.92 7.97 2.76
CA GLU A 930 36.84 8.85 2.02
C GLU A 930 38.10 9.17 2.86
N LYS A 931 37.97 9.18 4.19
CA LYS A 931 39.09 9.34 5.13
C LYS A 931 39.78 8.03 5.52
N ASN A 932 39.31 6.86 5.06
CA ASN A 932 39.80 5.53 5.45
C ASN A 932 39.78 5.30 6.97
N ASN A 933 38.83 5.88 7.69
CA ASN A 933 38.70 5.74 9.13
C ASN A 933 38.01 4.42 9.48
N THR A 934 38.79 3.34 9.57
CA THR A 934 38.30 1.96 9.85
C THR A 934 37.55 1.84 11.17
N LYS A 935 37.92 2.62 12.18
CA LYS A 935 37.29 2.64 13.49
C LYS A 935 35.80 3.10 13.36
N LEU A 936 35.56 4.21 12.68
CA LEU A 936 34.22 4.72 12.47
C LEU A 936 33.40 3.84 11.49
N ILE A 937 34.05 3.28 10.48
CA ILE A 937 33.44 2.34 9.54
C ILE A 937 32.91 1.10 10.28
N ASN A 938 33.72 0.51 11.17
CA ASN A 938 33.33 -0.66 11.95
C ASN A 938 32.14 -0.37 12.89
N ALA A 939 32.09 0.85 13.44
CA ALA A 939 31.00 1.34 14.28
C ALA A 939 29.76 1.81 13.51
N ASN A 940 29.73 1.70 12.18
CA ASN A 940 28.70 2.24 11.29
C ASN A 940 28.50 3.76 11.43
N MET A 941 29.52 4.50 11.87
CA MET A 941 29.52 5.97 11.93
C MET A 941 29.95 6.56 10.59
N ILE A 942 29.21 6.26 9.53
CA ILE A 942 29.58 6.49 8.14
C ILE A 942 28.84 7.66 7.50
N GLY A 943 27.80 8.18 8.16
CA GLY A 943 27.00 9.31 7.70
C GLY A 943 27.46 10.68 8.24
N ILE A 944 28.53 10.70 9.05
CA ILE A 944 29.07 11.92 9.66
C ILE A 944 30.09 12.54 8.72
N PRO A 945 29.91 13.77 8.21
CA PRO A 945 30.94 14.46 7.46
C PRO A 945 32.14 14.77 8.36
N LEU A 946 33.26 14.12 8.14
CA LEU A 946 34.50 14.34 8.88
C LEU A 946 35.24 15.58 8.40
N GLU A 947 35.18 15.86 7.12
CA GLU A 947 35.74 17.10 6.55
C GLU A 947 34.73 17.77 5.64
N THR A 948 34.63 19.10 5.78
CA THR A 948 33.85 19.95 4.89
C THR A 948 34.76 21.06 4.36
N SER A 949 34.74 21.26 3.04
CA SER A 949 35.46 22.34 2.40
C SER A 949 34.57 23.13 1.46
N VAL A 950 34.70 24.47 1.50
CA VAL A 950 33.96 25.37 0.61
C VAL A 950 34.97 26.18 -0.21
N LEU A 951 34.85 26.05 -1.53
CA LEU A 951 35.69 26.73 -2.51
C LEU A 951 34.81 27.70 -3.31
N LYS A 952 35.32 28.94 -3.50
CA LYS A 952 34.63 29.94 -4.31
C LYS A 952 35.46 30.30 -5.53
N LYS A 953 34.80 30.42 -6.69
CA LYS A 953 35.35 30.85 -7.99
C LYS A 953 34.56 32.04 -8.50
N GLN A 954 35.22 32.98 -9.19
CA GLN A 954 34.54 34.10 -9.87
C GLN A 954 33.84 33.63 -11.16
N ASN A 955 34.40 32.61 -11.80
CA ASN A 955 33.85 31.96 -12.99
C ASN A 955 34.37 30.52 -13.15
N ALA A 956 33.85 29.78 -14.12
CA ALA A 956 34.19 28.37 -14.34
C ALA A 956 35.67 28.13 -14.74
N ALA A 957 36.36 29.15 -15.27
CA ALA A 957 37.76 29.01 -15.73
C ALA A 957 38.78 29.14 -14.58
N GLU A 958 38.36 29.65 -13.41
CA GLU A 958 39.23 29.80 -12.25
C GLU A 958 39.41 28.49 -11.47
N THR A 959 40.59 28.30 -10.89
CA THR A 959 40.87 27.20 -9.97
C THR A 959 40.12 27.37 -8.65
N GLY A 960 39.78 28.61 -8.31
CA GLY A 960 39.01 28.94 -7.09
C GLY A 960 39.91 29.14 -5.85
N LYS A 961 39.28 29.71 -4.83
CA LYS A 961 39.89 29.97 -3.53
C LYS A 961 39.08 29.26 -2.45
N THR A 962 39.75 28.46 -1.64
CA THR A 962 39.11 27.85 -0.46
C THR A 962 38.80 28.93 0.55
N ILE A 963 37.54 29.08 0.90
CA ILE A 963 37.03 30.10 1.86
C ILE A 963 36.76 29.52 3.24
N SER A 964 36.57 28.21 3.32
CA SER A 964 36.37 27.48 4.58
C SER A 964 36.80 26.04 4.37
N ARG A 965 37.50 25.49 5.35
CA ARG A 965 37.80 24.07 5.44
C ARG A 965 37.89 23.69 6.91
N THR A 966 37.07 22.72 7.33
CA THR A 966 37.01 22.25 8.70
C THR A 966 37.05 20.71 8.72
N GLU A 967 37.75 20.16 9.70
CA GLU A 967 37.86 18.73 9.92
C GLU A 967 37.55 18.37 11.37
N THR A 968 36.63 17.45 11.58
CA THR A 968 36.36 16.85 12.89
C THR A 968 37.13 15.53 12.99
N ARG A 969 37.97 15.41 14.00
CA ARG A 969 38.84 14.25 14.23
C ARG A 969 38.32 13.36 15.33
N TYR A 970 38.62 12.07 15.23
CA TYR A 970 38.25 10.99 16.17
C TYR A 970 39.50 10.17 16.54
N ASP A 971 40.52 10.84 17.04
CA ASP A 971 41.86 10.24 17.25
C ASP A 971 41.96 9.41 18.51
N ASN A 972 41.03 9.56 19.48
CA ASN A 972 41.06 8.81 20.73
C ASN A 972 40.71 7.34 20.48
N ALA A 973 41.66 6.41 20.66
CA ALA A 973 41.43 4.99 20.43
C ALA A 973 40.44 4.34 21.42
N ALA A 974 40.24 4.95 22.60
CA ALA A 974 39.45 4.35 23.68
C ALA A 974 37.94 4.61 23.53
N ASN A 975 37.51 5.55 22.68
CA ASN A 975 36.09 5.89 22.50
C ASN A 975 35.79 6.32 21.07
N LEU A 976 34.52 6.49 20.75
CA LEU A 976 33.98 6.91 19.44
C LEU A 976 33.50 8.36 19.44
N PHE A 977 34.05 9.21 20.32
CA PHE A 977 33.72 10.61 20.40
C PHE A 977 34.71 11.49 19.63
N PRO A 978 34.32 12.69 19.17
CA PRO A 978 35.23 13.62 18.56
C PRO A 978 36.38 13.96 19.50
N SER A 979 37.59 14.06 18.97
CA SER A 979 38.78 14.48 19.72
C SER A 979 39.09 15.94 19.53
N SER A 980 38.87 16.48 18.30
CA SER A 980 39.14 17.87 18.01
C SER A 980 38.39 18.35 16.76
N VAL A 981 38.27 19.67 16.63
CA VAL A 981 37.87 20.34 15.40
C VAL A 981 39.03 21.20 14.93
N VAL A 982 39.44 20.98 13.69
CA VAL A 982 40.55 21.69 13.05
C VAL A 982 40.00 22.56 11.92
N SER A 983 40.35 23.82 11.89
CA SER A 983 40.14 24.71 10.73
C SER A 983 41.42 24.85 9.91
N TYR A 984 41.25 25.23 8.64
CA TYR A 984 42.36 25.53 7.77
C TYR A 984 42.20 26.95 7.26
N ASP A 985 43.28 27.71 7.34
CA ASP A 985 43.32 29.07 6.81
C ASP A 985 43.45 29.11 5.25
N LEU A 986 43.47 30.32 4.69
CA LEU A 986 43.56 30.52 3.24
C LEU A 986 44.89 29.99 2.64
N GLN A 987 45.91 29.78 3.45
CA GLN A 987 47.19 29.18 3.09
C GLN A 987 47.21 27.66 3.35
N ASN A 988 46.05 27.07 3.74
CA ASN A 988 45.89 25.66 4.08
C ASN A 988 46.70 25.25 5.33
N MET A 989 46.99 26.21 6.22
CA MET A 989 47.60 25.92 7.52
C MET A 989 46.54 25.51 8.50
N ALA A 990 46.76 24.35 9.14
CA ALA A 990 45.83 23.75 10.14
C ALA A 990 45.91 24.49 11.47
N SER A 991 44.78 24.77 12.05
CA SER A 991 44.63 25.33 13.40
C SER A 991 43.57 24.58 14.18
N THR A 992 43.91 24.07 15.36
CA THR A 992 42.93 23.39 16.21
C THR A 992 42.08 24.45 16.91
N GLU A 993 40.79 24.48 16.52
CA GLU A 993 39.82 25.45 17.07
C GLU A 993 39.23 24.96 18.39
N ILE A 994 39.03 23.65 18.50
CA ILE A 994 38.46 23.01 19.69
C ILE A 994 39.20 21.69 19.94
N THR A 995 39.60 21.47 21.17
CA THR A 995 40.03 20.14 21.65
C THR A 995 39.06 19.67 22.69
N TYR A 996 38.51 18.49 22.51
CA TYR A 996 37.59 17.84 23.46
C TYR A 996 38.46 17.00 24.44
N ASN A 997 38.69 17.56 25.62
CA ASN A 997 39.66 17.01 26.58
C ASN A 997 39.11 15.81 27.37
N GLN A 998 37.83 15.91 27.77
CA GLN A 998 37.26 14.87 28.65
C GLN A 998 35.76 14.67 28.38
N TYR A 999 35.40 13.39 28.32
CA TYR A 999 34.01 12.94 28.32
C TYR A 999 33.76 12.11 29.59
N ASP A 1000 32.55 12.17 30.13
CA ASP A 1000 32.12 11.27 31.18
C ASP A 1000 31.88 9.84 30.64
N SER A 1001 31.63 8.88 31.55
CA SER A 1001 31.35 7.48 31.16
C SER A 1001 30.09 7.35 30.29
N LYS A 1002 29.23 8.36 30.26
CA LYS A 1002 27.98 8.41 29.45
C LYS A 1002 28.15 9.15 28.12
N GLY A 1003 29.38 9.62 27.82
CA GLY A 1003 29.68 10.37 26.60
C GLY A 1003 29.28 11.83 26.62
N ASN A 1004 28.94 12.40 27.78
CA ASN A 1004 28.73 13.83 27.88
C ASN A 1004 30.09 14.55 27.98
N LEU A 1005 30.24 15.61 27.16
CA LEU A 1005 31.44 16.42 27.17
C LEU A 1005 31.58 17.17 28.52
N GLN A 1006 32.66 16.95 29.22
CA GLN A 1006 32.95 17.57 30.51
C GLN A 1006 33.96 18.70 30.41
N GLN A 1007 34.94 18.56 29.55
CA GLN A 1007 35.97 19.57 29.38
C GLN A 1007 36.37 19.72 27.94
N TYR A 1008 36.50 20.94 27.48
CA TYR A 1008 37.07 21.29 26.18
C TYR A 1008 37.96 22.54 26.30
N THR A 1009 38.85 22.67 25.33
CA THR A 1009 39.70 23.85 25.14
C THR A 1009 39.37 24.46 23.78
N THR A 1010 39.15 25.78 23.76
CA THR A 1010 38.98 26.55 22.51
C THR A 1010 40.28 27.31 22.25
N LYS A 1011 40.52 27.58 20.97
CA LYS A 1011 41.56 28.53 20.57
C LYS A 1011 41.10 29.95 21.02
N ASP A 1012 42.00 30.74 21.61
CA ASP A 1012 41.77 32.13 22.00
C ASP A 1012 41.60 33.04 20.78
#